data_496c851692e8e63a4f4ba6e793e5a313
#
_entry.id   496c851692e8e63a4f4ba6e793e5a313
#
_cell.length_a   1.000
_cell.length_b   1.000
_cell.length_c   1.000
_cell.angle_alpha   90.00
_cell.angle_beta   90.00
_cell.angle_gamma   90.00
#
_symmetry.space_group_name_H-M   'P 1'
#
loop_
_entity.id
_entity.type
_entity.pdbx_description
1 polymer ?
#
loop_
_entity_poly.entity_id
_entity_poly.type
_entity_poly.pdbx_seq_one_letter_code
_entity_poly.pdbx_strand_id
1 'polypeptide(L)'
;MNAPRMRPAGGGLLKPAIMRGALSMLSPAGPSARLSLLLFHKVPTLADPLASSELNLERFEHMLDVVAANANVLPLSEASAALKRGTLPARAVALTFDDGYAEWIDNVAPALLRRKLPATFFVTTGHIEGGVLWHERILAAVRALPAHGAHLPKVLGPYPDLDAPGCRERLVERLQAHLKYAPLGQRLDAIEQLESQACRPLILPPGFDAASVRTLHGQGFEIGAHTVHHPILNECTAAQARAEIGDCKAQLEAIIGGAVHSFAYPNGRPNQDFHRDHVQMVKAAGYHTAVTTSIGVASAATDPLQLPRFTPWGLSEERITFQLARNMLTKPTPLTPSRRTAAANGADADAHAGTDLRCLMVASVFAPIHGGSAVVYENLCRHMPPGSIRVLTASTNYHTREDIPGWREHDARQNFPVDRIRLLRPASMPPPANKLVSLWRMLTCDLPLYAKVLYKAAQLVRKHDINLVCIGELVTGSWLGIALKKMFGCKLIIYVHGEEITTRTDGRLGQKRKQFLMAADRIVSVSSFTCDAMRTLGVPSESMVLIQNGVDIDYFTPGERDPELVARHGLQGKQIVLTVGRLVARKGADMAVRAMKQVVARRPGVHYLIVGDGELRPELERLIAAEGLERSVTLVGKVSDADLLRYLRLCDLFLMPNRTLPDGDTEGFGLVFREANACRKPVIGGRAGGVVEAVEDGVSGLLVDGTQPDQIAAAVERILGDPALAQQLSEGGLALARRHSTAAVASQFLRTCERLLGVRG
;
A
#
# COMPACT_ATOMS: atom_id res chain seq x y z
N MET A 1 -38.96 15.76 -23.53
CA MET A 1 -38.09 16.92 -23.66
C MET A 1 -36.78 16.44 -24.26
N ASN A 2 -36.44 16.90 -25.46
CA ASN A 2 -35.31 16.42 -26.26
C ASN A 2 -33.97 16.81 -25.64
N ALA A 3 -33.14 15.82 -25.37
CA ALA A 3 -31.73 16.04 -25.05
C ALA A 3 -30.99 16.52 -26.30
N PRO A 4 -30.04 17.47 -26.19
CA PRO A 4 -29.33 17.98 -27.35
C PRO A 4 -28.32 16.93 -27.84
N ARG A 5 -28.44 16.53 -29.11
CA ARG A 5 -27.45 15.77 -29.84
C ARG A 5 -26.12 16.60 -29.88
N MET A 6 -25.10 16.17 -29.21
CA MET A 6 -23.74 16.72 -29.41
C MET A 6 -23.32 16.47 -30.86
N ARG A 7 -23.15 17.52 -31.61
CA ARG A 7 -22.48 17.49 -32.92
C ARG A 7 -20.99 17.17 -32.69
N PRO A 8 -20.38 16.30 -33.52
CA PRO A 8 -18.93 16.10 -33.43
C PRO A 8 -18.23 17.40 -33.83
N ALA A 9 -17.38 17.90 -32.93
CA ALA A 9 -16.50 19.02 -33.23
C ALA A 9 -15.55 18.60 -34.36
N GLY A 10 -15.58 19.30 -35.48
CA GLY A 10 -14.72 19.11 -36.64
C GLY A 10 -13.24 19.27 -36.31
N GLY A 11 -12.58 18.21 -35.93
CA GLY A 11 -11.13 18.08 -35.80
C GLY A 11 -10.60 17.33 -37.02
N GLY A 12 -9.81 18.05 -37.84
CA GLY A 12 -9.41 17.66 -39.20
C GLY A 12 -8.85 16.25 -39.34
N LEU A 13 -9.06 15.65 -40.49
CA LEU A 13 -8.57 14.35 -41.01
C LEU A 13 -7.06 14.06 -40.82
N LEU A 14 -6.26 15.05 -40.45
CA LEU A 14 -4.81 14.95 -40.19
C LEU A 14 -4.46 14.24 -38.85
N LYS A 15 -5.28 14.34 -37.80
CA LYS A 15 -4.99 13.76 -36.48
C LYS A 15 -4.99 12.22 -36.47
N PRO A 16 -5.99 11.52 -37.01
CA PRO A 16 -6.00 10.05 -37.03
C PRO A 16 -4.88 9.44 -37.87
N ALA A 17 -4.48 10.09 -38.99
CA ALA A 17 -3.39 9.62 -39.83
C ALA A 17 -2.04 9.72 -39.13
N ILE A 18 -1.78 10.82 -38.42
CA ILE A 18 -0.54 11.02 -37.62
C ILE A 18 -0.50 10.00 -36.48
N MET A 19 -1.60 9.75 -35.79
CA MET A 19 -1.68 8.78 -34.70
C MET A 19 -1.43 7.34 -35.21
N ARG A 20 -2.05 6.95 -36.32
CA ARG A 20 -1.75 5.66 -36.98
C ARG A 20 -0.30 5.54 -37.41
N GLY A 21 0.29 6.60 -37.96
CA GLY A 21 1.69 6.64 -38.30
C GLY A 21 2.62 6.41 -37.11
N ALA A 22 2.36 7.07 -36.00
CA ALA A 22 3.11 6.90 -34.74
C ALA A 22 2.99 5.46 -34.19
N LEU A 23 1.79 4.89 -34.16
CA LEU A 23 1.58 3.50 -33.74
C LEU A 23 2.28 2.51 -34.67
N SER A 24 2.31 2.77 -35.99
CA SER A 24 3.02 1.91 -36.94
C SER A 24 4.55 1.95 -36.76
N MET A 25 5.11 3.09 -36.35
CA MET A 25 6.54 3.19 -36.00
C MET A 25 6.85 2.42 -34.71
N LEU A 26 5.96 2.43 -33.73
CA LEU A 26 6.12 1.68 -32.47
C LEU A 26 5.91 0.19 -32.61
N SER A 27 5.05 -0.23 -33.53
CA SER A 27 4.75 -1.64 -33.84
C SER A 27 4.65 -1.79 -35.36
N PRO A 28 5.79 -1.89 -36.09
CA PRO A 28 5.81 -2.16 -37.53
C PRO A 28 5.36 -3.59 -37.84
N ALA A 29 5.04 -3.90 -39.08
CA ALA A 29 4.77 -5.27 -39.50
C ALA A 29 6.05 -6.14 -39.51
N GLY A 30 5.88 -7.46 -39.38
CA GLY A 30 6.97 -8.42 -39.51
C GLY A 30 7.69 -8.76 -38.21
N PRO A 31 8.98 -9.13 -38.23
CA PRO A 31 9.70 -9.66 -37.05
C PRO A 31 9.80 -8.69 -35.85
N SER A 32 9.74 -7.39 -36.11
CA SER A 32 9.74 -6.36 -35.07
C SER A 32 8.35 -5.96 -34.59
N ALA A 33 7.31 -6.61 -35.08
CA ALA A 33 5.93 -6.36 -34.68
C ALA A 33 5.70 -6.67 -33.21
N ARG A 34 4.76 -5.95 -32.62
CA ARG A 34 4.33 -6.08 -31.23
C ARG A 34 2.83 -6.34 -31.19
N LEU A 35 2.42 -7.24 -30.28
CA LEU A 35 1.03 -7.59 -30.10
C LEU A 35 0.54 -6.97 -28.77
N SER A 36 -0.44 -6.06 -28.84
CA SER A 36 -1.16 -5.55 -27.68
C SER A 36 -2.42 -6.37 -27.44
N LEU A 37 -2.62 -6.88 -26.22
CA LEU A 37 -3.83 -7.59 -25.86
C LEU A 37 -4.66 -6.72 -24.89
N LEU A 38 -5.92 -6.52 -25.23
CA LEU A 38 -6.86 -5.75 -24.43
C LEU A 38 -7.71 -6.69 -23.57
N LEU A 39 -7.81 -6.38 -22.29
CA LEU A 39 -8.56 -7.13 -21.29
C LEU A 39 -9.86 -6.41 -20.92
N PHE A 40 -10.93 -7.15 -20.98
CA PHE A 40 -12.29 -6.75 -20.56
C PHE A 40 -12.89 -7.84 -19.68
N HIS A 41 -13.92 -7.49 -18.92
CA HIS A 41 -14.71 -8.41 -18.13
C HIS A 41 -16.20 -8.15 -18.43
N LYS A 42 -16.91 -7.53 -17.49
CA LYS A 42 -18.30 -7.14 -17.60
C LYS A 42 -18.49 -5.87 -18.42
N VAL A 43 -19.53 -5.84 -19.24
CA VAL A 43 -19.94 -4.65 -20.03
C VAL A 43 -21.45 -4.43 -19.85
N PRO A 44 -21.87 -3.88 -18.72
CA PRO A 44 -23.29 -3.62 -18.45
C PRO A 44 -23.84 -2.51 -19.36
N THR A 45 -25.14 -2.53 -19.62
CA THR A 45 -25.83 -1.48 -20.38
C THR A 45 -25.75 -0.13 -19.65
N LEU A 46 -25.95 -0.14 -18.33
CA LEU A 46 -25.86 1.04 -17.46
C LEU A 46 -24.76 0.84 -16.42
N ALA A 47 -24.09 1.93 -16.05
CA ALA A 47 -23.08 1.89 -14.99
C ALA A 47 -23.72 1.49 -13.65
N ASP A 48 -23.09 0.55 -12.95
CA ASP A 48 -23.47 0.14 -11.60
C ASP A 48 -22.85 1.10 -10.56
N PRO A 49 -23.64 1.74 -9.69
CA PRO A 49 -23.10 2.61 -8.65
C PRO A 49 -22.07 1.93 -7.72
N LEU A 50 -22.26 0.63 -7.41
CA LEU A 50 -21.34 -0.14 -6.55
C LEU A 50 -20.11 -0.67 -7.29
N ALA A 51 -20.09 -0.59 -8.63
CA ALA A 51 -19.00 -1.01 -9.50
C ALA A 51 -18.66 0.09 -10.53
N SER A 52 -18.50 1.32 -10.05
CA SER A 52 -18.32 2.54 -10.86
C SER A 52 -17.10 2.53 -11.79
N SER A 53 -16.15 1.62 -11.59
CA SER A 53 -14.99 1.42 -12.45
C SER A 53 -15.28 0.60 -13.70
N GLU A 54 -16.45 -0.02 -13.83
CA GLU A 54 -16.82 -0.86 -14.97
C GLU A 54 -17.12 -0.03 -16.21
N LEU A 55 -16.79 -0.63 -17.37
CA LEU A 55 -17.01 -0.03 -18.68
C LEU A 55 -18.44 -0.32 -19.13
N ASN A 56 -19.31 0.68 -19.24
CA ASN A 56 -20.65 0.50 -19.77
C ASN A 56 -20.65 0.33 -21.30
N LEU A 57 -21.78 -0.15 -21.86
CA LEU A 57 -21.92 -0.46 -23.29
C LEU A 57 -21.56 0.73 -24.21
N GLU A 58 -22.02 1.93 -23.90
CA GLU A 58 -21.75 3.12 -24.73
C GLU A 58 -20.25 3.42 -24.84
N ARG A 59 -19.55 3.39 -23.70
CA ARG A 59 -18.11 3.62 -23.65
C ARG A 59 -17.33 2.49 -24.31
N PHE A 60 -17.80 1.26 -24.15
CA PHE A 60 -17.22 0.10 -24.79
C PHE A 60 -17.31 0.19 -26.32
N GLU A 61 -18.49 0.51 -26.86
CA GLU A 61 -18.69 0.70 -28.29
C GLU A 61 -17.81 1.80 -28.87
N HIS A 62 -17.73 2.95 -28.18
CA HIS A 62 -16.82 4.01 -28.58
C HIS A 62 -15.35 3.55 -28.61
N MET A 63 -14.95 2.77 -27.61
CA MET A 63 -13.58 2.22 -27.58
C MET A 63 -13.33 1.24 -28.73
N LEU A 64 -14.28 0.39 -29.07
CA LEU A 64 -14.18 -0.50 -30.23
C LEU A 64 -14.02 0.27 -31.53
N ASP A 65 -14.74 1.40 -31.69
CA ASP A 65 -14.61 2.27 -32.88
C ASP A 65 -13.21 2.86 -33.00
N VAL A 66 -12.63 3.34 -31.87
CA VAL A 66 -11.28 3.87 -31.83
C VAL A 66 -10.24 2.78 -32.14
N VAL A 67 -10.39 1.58 -31.55
CA VAL A 67 -9.49 0.46 -31.80
C VAL A 67 -9.56 -0.01 -33.25
N ALA A 68 -10.75 -0.19 -33.79
CA ALA A 68 -10.96 -0.59 -35.21
C ALA A 68 -10.37 0.43 -36.19
N ALA A 69 -10.47 1.73 -35.89
CA ALA A 69 -9.91 2.78 -36.73
C ALA A 69 -8.39 2.85 -36.71
N ASN A 70 -7.72 2.44 -35.62
CA ASN A 70 -6.30 2.69 -35.40
C ASN A 70 -5.42 1.44 -35.31
N ALA A 71 -5.99 0.22 -35.20
CA ALA A 71 -5.29 -1.04 -35.01
C ALA A 71 -5.78 -2.13 -35.96
N ASN A 72 -4.97 -3.18 -36.14
CA ASN A 72 -5.35 -4.40 -36.82
C ASN A 72 -5.76 -5.43 -35.77
N VAL A 73 -7.04 -5.68 -35.64
CA VAL A 73 -7.58 -6.63 -34.64
C VAL A 73 -7.59 -8.04 -35.20
N LEU A 74 -7.02 -8.98 -34.47
CA LEU A 74 -6.82 -10.39 -34.87
C LEU A 74 -7.37 -11.33 -33.81
N PRO A 75 -7.79 -12.56 -34.16
CA PRO A 75 -8.01 -13.64 -33.20
C PRO A 75 -6.74 -13.91 -32.40
N LEU A 76 -6.84 -14.22 -31.10
CA LEU A 76 -5.69 -14.37 -30.22
C LEU A 76 -4.76 -15.50 -30.66
N SER A 77 -5.32 -16.67 -30.97
CA SER A 77 -4.55 -17.83 -31.41
C SER A 77 -3.77 -17.53 -32.69
N GLU A 78 -4.42 -16.89 -33.68
CA GLU A 78 -3.79 -16.48 -34.94
C GLU A 78 -2.70 -15.41 -34.72
N ALA A 79 -2.99 -14.38 -33.90
CA ALA A 79 -2.07 -13.32 -33.54
C ALA A 79 -0.82 -13.86 -32.83
N SER A 80 -1.00 -14.80 -31.89
CA SER A 80 0.10 -15.46 -31.16
C SER A 80 0.98 -16.27 -32.12
N ALA A 81 0.38 -17.04 -33.02
CA ALA A 81 1.11 -17.79 -34.02
C ALA A 81 1.85 -16.89 -35.04
N ALA A 82 1.21 -15.84 -35.53
CA ALA A 82 1.82 -14.85 -36.42
C ALA A 82 2.98 -14.09 -35.76
N LEU A 83 2.86 -13.75 -34.47
CA LEU A 83 3.92 -13.13 -33.68
C LEU A 83 5.17 -14.02 -33.65
N LYS A 84 5.02 -15.32 -33.41
CA LYS A 84 6.11 -16.30 -33.38
C LYS A 84 6.77 -16.48 -34.77
N ARG A 85 5.98 -16.48 -35.85
CA ARG A 85 6.50 -16.58 -37.22
C ARG A 85 7.11 -15.27 -37.74
N GLY A 86 6.97 -14.13 -37.02
CA GLY A 86 7.41 -12.82 -37.47
C GLY A 86 6.59 -12.28 -38.66
N THR A 87 5.31 -12.67 -38.77
CA THR A 87 4.40 -12.25 -39.85
C THR A 87 3.24 -11.40 -39.37
N LEU A 88 3.33 -10.90 -38.14
CA LEU A 88 2.29 -10.08 -37.52
C LEU A 88 2.15 -8.75 -38.29
N PRO A 89 0.91 -8.27 -38.58
CA PRO A 89 0.72 -6.96 -39.18
C PRO A 89 1.11 -5.83 -38.23
N ALA A 90 1.33 -4.64 -38.77
CA ALA A 90 1.59 -3.47 -37.96
C ALA A 90 0.39 -3.19 -37.01
N ARG A 91 0.66 -2.62 -35.83
CA ARG A 91 -0.39 -2.22 -34.87
C ARG A 91 -1.37 -3.35 -34.51
N ALA A 92 -0.85 -4.57 -34.38
CA ALA A 92 -1.67 -5.75 -34.06
C ALA A 92 -2.26 -5.67 -32.65
N VAL A 93 -3.54 -5.97 -32.53
CA VAL A 93 -4.30 -6.01 -31.29
C VAL A 93 -5.14 -7.30 -31.24
N ALA A 94 -5.30 -7.89 -30.05
CA ALA A 94 -6.31 -8.90 -29.77
C ALA A 94 -7.22 -8.46 -28.62
N LEU A 95 -8.50 -8.77 -28.73
CA LEU A 95 -9.53 -8.44 -27.72
C LEU A 95 -9.82 -9.69 -26.90
N THR A 96 -9.80 -9.57 -25.57
CA THR A 96 -10.01 -10.69 -24.64
C THR A 96 -11.00 -10.31 -23.54
N PHE A 97 -11.85 -11.25 -23.16
CA PHE A 97 -12.89 -11.11 -22.14
C PHE A 97 -12.76 -12.26 -21.14
N ASP A 98 -12.77 -11.98 -19.84
CA ASP A 98 -12.58 -12.97 -18.77
C ASP A 98 -13.88 -13.16 -17.98
N ASP A 99 -14.02 -14.32 -17.32
CA ASP A 99 -14.97 -14.74 -16.29
C ASP A 99 -16.22 -15.51 -16.81
N GLY A 100 -16.99 -15.00 -17.74
CA GLY A 100 -18.24 -15.61 -18.22
C GLY A 100 -19.47 -14.82 -17.75
N TYR A 101 -19.71 -13.65 -18.34
CA TYR A 101 -20.86 -12.78 -18.03
C TYR A 101 -21.96 -12.92 -19.07
N ALA A 102 -23.23 -12.98 -18.62
CA ALA A 102 -24.38 -13.07 -19.51
C ALA A 102 -24.49 -11.89 -20.49
N GLU A 103 -24.06 -10.70 -20.08
CA GLU A 103 -24.01 -9.50 -20.91
C GLU A 103 -23.11 -9.64 -22.14
N TRP A 104 -22.28 -10.67 -22.24
CA TRP A 104 -21.51 -10.93 -23.45
C TRP A 104 -22.42 -11.29 -24.63
N ILE A 105 -23.52 -11.97 -24.38
CA ILE A 105 -24.50 -12.35 -25.43
C ILE A 105 -25.27 -11.13 -25.93
N ASP A 106 -25.76 -10.29 -25.01
CA ASP A 106 -26.68 -9.22 -25.34
C ASP A 106 -25.98 -7.90 -25.72
N ASN A 107 -24.78 -7.65 -25.16
CA ASN A 107 -24.04 -6.41 -25.31
C ASN A 107 -22.77 -6.55 -26.14
N VAL A 108 -21.87 -7.46 -25.73
CA VAL A 108 -20.50 -7.53 -26.27
C VAL A 108 -20.47 -8.17 -27.65
N ALA A 109 -21.04 -9.37 -27.82
CA ALA A 109 -21.02 -10.08 -29.09
C ALA A 109 -21.71 -9.31 -30.21
N PRO A 110 -22.92 -8.69 -30.01
CA PRO A 110 -23.53 -7.85 -31.04
C PRO A 110 -22.68 -6.63 -31.42
N ALA A 111 -22.01 -5.98 -30.44
CA ALA A 111 -21.16 -4.83 -30.69
C ALA A 111 -19.90 -5.21 -31.52
N LEU A 112 -19.32 -6.38 -31.25
CA LEU A 112 -18.17 -6.93 -32.01
C LEU A 112 -18.59 -7.37 -33.43
N LEU A 113 -19.70 -8.08 -33.56
CA LEU A 113 -20.23 -8.58 -34.86
C LEU A 113 -20.55 -7.43 -35.82
N ARG A 114 -21.19 -6.36 -35.33
CA ARG A 114 -21.48 -5.16 -36.15
C ARG A 114 -20.19 -4.55 -36.74
N ARG A 115 -19.06 -4.69 -36.04
CA ARG A 115 -17.75 -4.14 -36.44
C ARG A 115 -16.83 -5.17 -37.11
N LYS A 116 -17.29 -6.42 -37.21
CA LYS A 116 -16.51 -7.57 -37.71
C LYS A 116 -15.19 -7.74 -36.95
N LEU A 117 -15.21 -7.55 -35.63
CA LEU A 117 -14.04 -7.66 -34.79
C LEU A 117 -14.00 -9.04 -34.14
N PRO A 118 -12.87 -9.79 -34.28
CA PRO A 118 -12.66 -11.04 -33.57
C PRO A 118 -12.36 -10.78 -32.09
N ALA A 119 -12.69 -11.74 -31.23
CA ALA A 119 -12.39 -11.71 -29.81
C ALA A 119 -12.23 -13.13 -29.25
N THR A 120 -11.59 -13.25 -28.08
CA THR A 120 -11.46 -14.48 -27.30
C THR A 120 -12.17 -14.32 -25.97
N PHE A 121 -13.05 -15.27 -25.65
CA PHE A 121 -13.81 -15.31 -24.40
C PHE A 121 -13.25 -16.41 -23.49
N PHE A 122 -12.66 -16.01 -22.38
CA PHE A 122 -12.11 -16.92 -21.36
C PHE A 122 -13.19 -17.19 -20.30
N VAL A 123 -13.64 -18.44 -20.24
CA VAL A 123 -14.82 -18.84 -19.47
C VAL A 123 -14.40 -19.64 -18.23
N THR A 124 -14.95 -19.24 -17.07
CA THR A 124 -14.89 -19.98 -15.82
C THR A 124 -16.02 -20.99 -15.77
N THR A 125 -15.73 -22.29 -15.77
CA THR A 125 -16.75 -23.31 -16.03
C THR A 125 -17.63 -23.69 -14.83
N GLY A 126 -17.15 -23.51 -13.61
CA GLY A 126 -17.93 -23.81 -12.39
C GLY A 126 -19.18 -22.95 -12.18
N HIS A 127 -19.40 -21.95 -13.03
CA HIS A 127 -20.57 -21.07 -12.98
C HIS A 127 -21.58 -21.30 -14.12
N ILE A 128 -21.25 -22.19 -15.06
CA ILE A 128 -22.06 -22.42 -16.28
C ILE A 128 -23.44 -23.05 -15.99
N GLU A 129 -23.57 -23.81 -14.89
CA GLU A 129 -24.84 -24.47 -14.51
C GLU A 129 -25.59 -23.73 -13.38
N GLY A 130 -25.65 -22.40 -13.45
CA GLY A 130 -26.39 -21.58 -12.48
C GLY A 130 -25.57 -21.07 -11.31
N GLY A 131 -24.25 -21.23 -11.36
CA GLY A 131 -23.34 -20.60 -10.40
C GLY A 131 -23.21 -19.10 -10.66
N VAL A 132 -22.80 -18.36 -9.66
CA VAL A 132 -22.49 -16.92 -9.74
C VAL A 132 -21.08 -16.69 -9.24
N LEU A 133 -20.33 -15.86 -9.93
CA LEU A 133 -18.98 -15.47 -9.55
C LEU A 133 -18.95 -14.92 -8.12
N TRP A 134 -17.97 -15.32 -7.34
CA TRP A 134 -17.88 -14.99 -5.92
C TRP A 134 -17.91 -13.48 -5.63
N HIS A 135 -17.33 -12.66 -6.48
CA HIS A 135 -17.34 -11.20 -6.34
C HIS A 135 -18.73 -10.58 -6.67
N GLU A 136 -19.51 -11.18 -7.57
CA GLU A 136 -20.88 -10.79 -7.83
C GLU A 136 -21.82 -11.16 -6.66
N ARG A 137 -21.56 -12.32 -6.01
CA ARG A 137 -22.28 -12.69 -4.77
C ARG A 137 -22.04 -11.67 -3.66
N ILE A 138 -20.78 -11.21 -3.48
CA ILE A 138 -20.45 -10.13 -2.53
C ILE A 138 -21.24 -8.86 -2.88
N LEU A 139 -21.26 -8.47 -4.15
CA LEU A 139 -21.96 -7.28 -4.60
C LEU A 139 -23.46 -7.34 -4.30
N ALA A 140 -24.09 -8.49 -4.61
CA ALA A 140 -25.51 -8.73 -4.32
C ALA A 140 -25.79 -8.74 -2.81
N ALA A 141 -24.94 -9.41 -2.01
CA ALA A 141 -25.08 -9.45 -0.57
C ALA A 141 -24.97 -8.06 0.05
N VAL A 142 -23.95 -7.26 -0.31
CA VAL A 142 -23.76 -5.90 0.22
C VAL A 142 -24.93 -4.98 -0.14
N ARG A 143 -25.56 -5.14 -1.32
CA ARG A 143 -26.78 -4.42 -1.66
C ARG A 143 -27.95 -4.76 -0.74
N ALA A 144 -28.01 -6.01 -0.30
CA ALA A 144 -29.11 -6.54 0.50
C ALA A 144 -28.87 -6.40 2.02
N LEU A 145 -27.69 -6.00 2.49
CA LEU A 145 -27.43 -5.78 3.90
C LEU A 145 -28.29 -4.66 4.49
N PRO A 146 -28.69 -4.75 5.78
CA PRO A 146 -29.34 -3.66 6.50
C PRO A 146 -28.41 -2.43 6.60
N ALA A 147 -29.00 -1.24 6.73
CA ALA A 147 -28.24 0.00 6.92
C ALA A 147 -27.35 -0.02 8.15
N HIS A 148 -27.83 -0.66 9.22
CA HIS A 148 -27.17 -0.76 10.54
C HIS A 148 -27.18 -2.19 11.04
N GLY A 149 -26.22 -2.53 11.92
CA GLY A 149 -26.19 -3.81 12.65
C GLY A 149 -25.69 -5.03 11.87
N ALA A 150 -25.14 -4.85 10.67
CA ALA A 150 -24.50 -5.95 9.94
C ALA A 150 -23.26 -6.46 10.67
N HIS A 151 -23.18 -7.78 10.87
CA HIS A 151 -22.01 -8.45 11.47
C HIS A 151 -20.91 -8.66 10.43
N LEU A 152 -19.98 -7.72 10.37
CA LEU A 152 -18.87 -7.74 9.43
C LEU A 152 -17.57 -8.17 10.13
N PRO A 153 -16.64 -8.83 9.43
CA PRO A 153 -15.33 -9.15 9.99
C PRO A 153 -14.63 -7.88 10.53
N LYS A 154 -14.12 -7.96 11.76
CA LYS A 154 -13.45 -6.80 12.42
C LYS A 154 -12.33 -6.16 11.57
N VAL A 155 -11.66 -6.97 10.75
CA VAL A 155 -10.60 -6.51 9.83
C VAL A 155 -11.08 -5.50 8.80
N LEU A 156 -12.39 -5.46 8.50
CA LEU A 156 -12.98 -4.52 7.55
C LEU A 156 -13.25 -3.13 8.16
N GLY A 157 -13.16 -3.00 9.49
CA GLY A 157 -13.47 -1.77 10.22
C GLY A 157 -14.96 -1.55 10.47
N PRO A 158 -15.31 -0.49 11.19
CA PRO A 158 -16.70 -0.18 11.52
C PRO A 158 -17.44 0.42 10.34
N TYR A 159 -18.68 -0.02 10.14
CA TYR A 159 -19.65 0.55 9.20
C TYR A 159 -20.92 0.89 9.98
N PRO A 160 -20.99 2.05 10.66
CA PRO A 160 -22.13 2.41 11.50
C PRO A 160 -23.39 2.64 10.69
N ASP A 161 -23.26 3.07 9.42
CA ASP A 161 -24.35 3.28 8.48
C ASP A 161 -23.89 2.94 7.06
N LEU A 162 -24.46 1.88 6.49
CA LEU A 162 -24.14 1.44 5.13
C LEU A 162 -24.85 2.27 4.05
N ASP A 163 -25.89 3.02 4.40
CA ASP A 163 -26.58 3.89 3.46
C ASP A 163 -25.95 5.29 3.34
N ALA A 164 -24.95 5.57 4.18
CA ALA A 164 -24.12 6.77 4.00
C ALA A 164 -23.36 6.73 2.65
N PRO A 165 -23.22 7.88 1.95
CA PRO A 165 -22.62 7.92 0.61
C PRO A 165 -21.25 7.22 0.52
N GLY A 166 -21.12 6.32 -0.44
CA GLY A 166 -19.89 5.57 -0.71
C GLY A 166 -19.54 4.49 0.33
N CYS A 167 -20.38 4.20 1.32
CA CYS A 167 -20.09 3.17 2.33
C CYS A 167 -20.20 1.77 1.76
N ARG A 168 -21.24 1.47 0.99
CA ARG A 168 -21.42 0.15 0.37
C ARG A 168 -20.34 -0.12 -0.67
N GLU A 169 -19.94 0.86 -1.48
CA GLU A 169 -18.83 0.73 -2.43
C GLU A 169 -17.52 0.38 -1.72
N ARG A 170 -17.16 1.12 -0.66
CA ARG A 170 -15.98 0.83 0.15
C ARG A 170 -16.02 -0.55 0.81
N LEU A 171 -17.21 -1.00 1.23
CA LEU A 171 -17.37 -2.32 1.81
C LEU A 171 -17.13 -3.41 0.76
N VAL A 172 -17.70 -3.27 -0.45
CA VAL A 172 -17.45 -4.20 -1.57
C VAL A 172 -15.94 -4.29 -1.87
N GLU A 173 -15.27 -3.15 -2.05
CA GLU A 173 -13.83 -3.12 -2.33
C GLU A 173 -13.02 -3.84 -1.24
N ARG A 174 -13.33 -3.60 0.04
CA ARG A 174 -12.62 -4.22 1.16
C ARG A 174 -12.91 -5.71 1.28
N LEU A 175 -14.16 -6.14 1.10
CA LEU A 175 -14.54 -7.56 1.10
C LEU A 175 -13.81 -8.30 -0.03
N GLN A 176 -13.86 -7.76 -1.24
CA GLN A 176 -13.17 -8.36 -2.39
C GLN A 176 -11.65 -8.44 -2.15
N ALA A 177 -11.03 -7.37 -1.66
CA ALA A 177 -9.59 -7.37 -1.35
C ALA A 177 -9.21 -8.38 -0.25
N HIS A 178 -10.05 -8.53 0.78
CA HIS A 178 -9.82 -9.45 1.89
C HIS A 178 -10.00 -10.92 1.47
N LEU A 179 -11.07 -11.22 0.74
CA LEU A 179 -11.44 -12.59 0.37
C LEU A 179 -10.71 -13.10 -0.88
N LYS A 180 -10.12 -12.22 -1.67
CA LYS A 180 -9.43 -12.56 -2.91
C LYS A 180 -8.35 -13.64 -2.75
N TYR A 181 -7.54 -13.56 -1.70
CA TYR A 181 -6.45 -14.48 -1.38
C TYR A 181 -6.77 -15.46 -0.25
N ALA A 182 -8.03 -15.52 0.18
CA ALA A 182 -8.46 -16.50 1.14
C ALA A 182 -8.57 -17.90 0.49
N PRO A 183 -8.29 -19.00 1.24
CA PRO A 183 -8.58 -20.35 0.77
C PRO A 183 -10.04 -20.48 0.32
N LEU A 184 -10.30 -21.29 -0.73
CA LEU A 184 -11.62 -21.37 -1.38
C LEU A 184 -12.76 -21.64 -0.38
N GLY A 185 -12.59 -22.61 0.55
CA GLY A 185 -13.60 -22.90 1.56
C GLY A 185 -13.90 -21.69 2.47
N GLN A 186 -12.86 -21.06 3.02
CA GLN A 186 -13.02 -19.86 3.88
C GLN A 186 -13.67 -18.69 3.15
N ARG A 187 -13.38 -18.53 1.85
CA ARG A 187 -14.01 -17.51 1.02
C ARG A 187 -15.50 -17.78 0.85
N LEU A 188 -15.87 -19.02 0.56
CA LEU A 188 -17.28 -19.41 0.39
C LEU A 188 -18.06 -19.26 1.69
N ASP A 189 -17.51 -19.75 2.81
CA ASP A 189 -18.12 -19.61 4.16
C ASP A 189 -18.37 -18.14 4.51
N ALA A 190 -17.40 -17.26 4.25
CA ALA A 190 -17.53 -15.83 4.51
C ALA A 190 -18.62 -15.16 3.65
N ILE A 191 -18.76 -15.59 2.40
CA ILE A 191 -19.80 -15.08 1.50
C ILE A 191 -21.18 -15.57 1.96
N GLU A 192 -21.33 -16.83 2.32
CA GLU A 192 -22.59 -17.38 2.86
C GLU A 192 -23.00 -16.70 4.16
N GLN A 193 -22.05 -16.42 5.05
CA GLN A 193 -22.31 -15.63 6.26
C GLN A 193 -22.75 -14.20 5.94
N LEU A 194 -22.22 -13.59 4.88
CA LEU A 194 -22.63 -12.27 4.43
C LEU A 194 -24.04 -12.30 3.84
N GLU A 195 -24.34 -13.28 3.00
CA GLU A 195 -25.66 -13.49 2.36
C GLU A 195 -26.76 -13.78 3.40
N SER A 196 -26.44 -14.53 4.46
CA SER A 196 -27.39 -14.83 5.54
C SER A 196 -27.88 -13.60 6.31
N GLN A 197 -27.17 -12.48 6.22
CA GLN A 197 -27.54 -11.21 6.86
C GLN A 197 -28.38 -10.29 5.94
N ALA A 198 -28.69 -10.74 4.73
CA ALA A 198 -29.50 -9.97 3.79
C ALA A 198 -30.91 -9.68 4.36
N CYS A 199 -31.31 -8.43 4.38
CA CYS A 199 -32.65 -7.98 4.75
C CYS A 199 -33.58 -7.78 3.54
N ARG A 200 -33.08 -8.00 2.32
CA ARG A 200 -33.78 -7.94 1.04
C ARG A 200 -33.39 -9.14 0.18
N PRO A 201 -34.19 -9.53 -0.83
CA PRO A 201 -33.81 -10.58 -1.77
C PRO A 201 -32.47 -10.27 -2.45
N LEU A 202 -31.62 -11.27 -2.59
CA LEU A 202 -30.37 -11.15 -3.34
C LEU A 202 -30.69 -11.04 -4.84
N ILE A 203 -30.28 -9.94 -5.45
CA ILE A 203 -30.40 -9.74 -6.90
C ILE A 203 -29.08 -10.18 -7.51
N LEU A 204 -29.04 -11.43 -7.96
CA LEU A 204 -27.89 -12.00 -8.65
C LEU A 204 -27.96 -11.67 -10.15
N PRO A 205 -26.79 -11.50 -10.82
CA PRO A 205 -26.78 -11.32 -12.27
C PRO A 205 -27.32 -12.55 -12.99
N PRO A 206 -27.81 -12.41 -14.25
CA PRO A 206 -28.19 -13.56 -15.07
C PRO A 206 -27.04 -14.54 -15.21
N GLY A 207 -27.36 -15.83 -15.22
CA GLY A 207 -26.38 -16.88 -15.39
C GLY A 207 -25.82 -16.91 -16.83
N PHE A 208 -24.52 -17.26 -16.93
CA PHE A 208 -23.87 -17.57 -18.20
C PHE A 208 -23.82 -19.09 -18.35
N ASP A 209 -24.50 -19.65 -19.34
CA ASP A 209 -24.73 -21.08 -19.45
C ASP A 209 -23.99 -21.73 -20.64
N ALA A 210 -24.08 -23.04 -20.77
CA ALA A 210 -23.49 -23.80 -21.89
C ALA A 210 -24.07 -23.41 -23.26
N ALA A 211 -25.33 -22.95 -23.31
CA ALA A 211 -25.93 -22.45 -24.55
C ALA A 211 -25.30 -21.13 -24.98
N SER A 212 -24.98 -20.26 -24.03
CA SER A 212 -24.27 -19.02 -24.26
C SER A 212 -22.85 -19.26 -24.81
N VAL A 213 -22.12 -20.25 -24.26
CA VAL A 213 -20.79 -20.65 -24.79
C VAL A 213 -20.90 -21.15 -26.23
N ARG A 214 -21.86 -22.05 -26.52
CA ARG A 214 -22.11 -22.53 -27.89
C ARG A 214 -22.50 -21.40 -28.85
N THR A 215 -23.27 -20.44 -28.40
CA THR A 215 -23.69 -19.27 -29.19
C THR A 215 -22.48 -18.45 -29.60
N LEU A 216 -21.59 -18.10 -28.65
CA LEU A 216 -20.37 -17.34 -28.94
C LEU A 216 -19.47 -18.11 -29.91
N HIS A 217 -19.26 -19.42 -29.66
CA HIS A 217 -18.45 -20.27 -30.55
C HIS A 217 -19.06 -20.36 -31.97
N GLY A 218 -20.38 -20.56 -32.08
CA GLY A 218 -21.10 -20.60 -33.36
C GLY A 218 -21.08 -19.26 -34.11
N GLN A 219 -20.90 -18.15 -33.44
CA GLN A 219 -20.70 -16.83 -34.04
C GLN A 219 -19.24 -16.59 -34.50
N GLY A 220 -18.35 -17.55 -34.33
CA GLY A 220 -16.96 -17.49 -34.77
C GLY A 220 -15.99 -16.88 -33.78
N PHE A 221 -16.41 -16.67 -32.53
CA PHE A 221 -15.48 -16.22 -31.47
C PHE A 221 -14.66 -17.37 -30.90
N GLU A 222 -13.41 -17.09 -30.51
CA GLU A 222 -12.54 -18.05 -29.86
C GLU A 222 -12.97 -18.21 -28.39
N ILE A 223 -13.11 -19.48 -27.94
CA ILE A 223 -13.36 -19.82 -26.54
C ILE A 223 -12.06 -20.28 -25.89
N GLY A 224 -11.73 -19.70 -24.76
CA GLY A 224 -10.60 -20.01 -23.90
C GLY A 224 -11.04 -20.42 -22.50
N ALA A 225 -10.15 -21.07 -21.76
CA ALA A 225 -10.41 -21.52 -20.39
C ALA A 225 -9.93 -20.51 -19.34
N HIS A 226 -10.67 -20.42 -18.21
CA HIS A 226 -10.35 -19.53 -17.10
C HIS A 226 -10.49 -20.22 -15.73
N THR A 227 -10.09 -21.51 -15.65
CA THR A 227 -10.28 -22.42 -14.50
C THR A 227 -11.75 -22.77 -14.22
N VAL A 228 -11.96 -23.69 -13.27
CA VAL A 228 -13.32 -24.10 -12.88
C VAL A 228 -13.93 -23.09 -11.92
N HIS A 229 -13.26 -22.77 -10.79
CA HIS A 229 -13.80 -21.94 -9.70
C HIS A 229 -13.11 -20.59 -9.53
N HIS A 230 -12.30 -20.16 -10.50
CA HIS A 230 -11.55 -18.89 -10.46
C HIS A 230 -10.70 -18.72 -9.18
N PRO A 231 -9.89 -19.72 -8.77
CA PRO A 231 -9.00 -19.56 -7.63
C PRO A 231 -7.74 -18.78 -8.01
N ILE A 232 -7.07 -18.20 -7.03
CA ILE A 232 -5.67 -17.79 -7.20
C ILE A 232 -4.81 -19.07 -7.22
N LEU A 233 -4.15 -19.38 -8.33
CA LEU A 233 -3.41 -20.63 -8.49
C LEU A 233 -2.30 -20.82 -7.46
N ASN A 234 -1.69 -19.71 -7.00
CA ASN A 234 -0.70 -19.74 -5.93
C ASN A 234 -1.25 -20.18 -4.57
N GLU A 235 -2.55 -20.04 -4.34
CA GLU A 235 -3.22 -20.48 -3.09
C GLU A 235 -3.76 -21.92 -3.20
N CYS A 236 -3.56 -22.58 -4.35
CA CYS A 236 -3.95 -23.96 -4.59
C CYS A 236 -2.81 -24.93 -4.32
N THR A 237 -3.11 -26.13 -3.87
CA THR A 237 -2.17 -27.25 -3.98
C THR A 237 -1.90 -27.60 -5.45
N ALA A 238 -0.78 -28.25 -5.73
CA ALA A 238 -0.45 -28.65 -7.09
C ALA A 238 -1.48 -29.57 -7.75
N ALA A 239 -2.19 -30.38 -6.95
CA ALA A 239 -3.27 -31.26 -7.43
C ALA A 239 -4.51 -30.43 -7.80
N GLN A 240 -4.91 -29.50 -6.92
CA GLN A 240 -6.03 -28.60 -7.17
C GLN A 240 -5.78 -27.71 -8.40
N ALA A 241 -4.58 -27.13 -8.52
CA ALA A 241 -4.25 -26.30 -9.68
C ALA A 241 -4.32 -27.09 -11.00
N ARG A 242 -3.85 -28.35 -11.02
CA ARG A 242 -3.98 -29.20 -12.22
C ARG A 242 -5.44 -29.51 -12.56
N ALA A 243 -6.26 -29.82 -11.56
CA ALA A 243 -7.69 -30.05 -11.76
C ALA A 243 -8.37 -28.77 -12.30
N GLU A 244 -8.18 -27.63 -11.66
CA GLU A 244 -8.73 -26.34 -12.10
C GLU A 244 -8.39 -25.99 -13.56
N ILE A 245 -7.16 -26.31 -14.01
CA ILE A 245 -6.68 -26.05 -15.37
C ILE A 245 -7.20 -27.09 -16.35
N GLY A 246 -7.14 -28.38 -15.97
CA GLY A 246 -7.46 -29.49 -16.87
C GLY A 246 -8.95 -29.73 -17.05
N ASP A 247 -9.71 -29.70 -15.93
CA ASP A 247 -11.14 -29.98 -15.94
C ASP A 247 -11.91 -28.86 -16.67
N CYS A 248 -11.49 -27.60 -16.50
CA CYS A 248 -12.07 -26.48 -17.25
C CYS A 248 -11.93 -26.67 -18.76
N LYS A 249 -10.75 -27.11 -19.24
CA LYS A 249 -10.53 -27.44 -20.66
C LYS A 249 -11.49 -28.53 -21.14
N ALA A 250 -11.53 -29.64 -20.44
CA ALA A 250 -12.37 -30.79 -20.81
C ALA A 250 -13.86 -30.41 -20.84
N GLN A 251 -14.34 -29.64 -19.88
CA GLN A 251 -15.72 -29.17 -19.85
C GLN A 251 -16.05 -28.26 -21.03
N LEU A 252 -15.18 -27.32 -21.37
CA LEU A 252 -15.41 -26.41 -22.52
C LEU A 252 -15.34 -27.19 -23.85
N GLU A 253 -14.39 -28.10 -24.01
CA GLU A 253 -14.29 -28.94 -25.20
C GLU A 253 -15.53 -29.83 -25.41
N ALA A 254 -16.13 -30.32 -24.30
CA ALA A 254 -17.40 -31.05 -24.35
C ALA A 254 -18.59 -30.15 -24.76
N ILE A 255 -18.59 -28.87 -24.32
CA ILE A 255 -19.64 -27.90 -24.65
C ILE A 255 -19.60 -27.48 -26.11
N ILE A 256 -18.40 -27.17 -26.65
CA ILE A 256 -18.25 -26.63 -28.01
C ILE A 256 -18.04 -27.70 -29.07
N GLY A 257 -17.73 -28.94 -28.68
CA GLY A 257 -17.41 -30.03 -29.60
C GLY A 257 -16.11 -29.82 -30.37
N GLY A 258 -15.18 -29.04 -29.85
CA GLY A 258 -13.91 -28.66 -30.47
C GLY A 258 -12.80 -28.43 -29.46
N ALA A 259 -11.56 -28.26 -29.92
CA ALA A 259 -10.39 -28.08 -29.06
C ALA A 259 -10.31 -26.67 -28.49
N VAL A 260 -9.95 -26.55 -27.20
CA VAL A 260 -9.67 -25.29 -26.50
C VAL A 260 -8.17 -25.10 -26.36
N HIS A 261 -7.62 -24.09 -27.01
CA HIS A 261 -6.17 -23.86 -27.10
C HIS A 261 -5.64 -22.73 -26.24
N SER A 262 -6.52 -21.86 -25.72
CA SER A 262 -6.17 -20.65 -25.01
C SER A 262 -6.59 -20.71 -23.54
N PHE A 263 -5.75 -20.14 -22.66
CA PHE A 263 -5.96 -20.09 -21.22
C PHE A 263 -5.74 -18.66 -20.68
N ALA A 264 -6.54 -18.24 -19.71
CA ALA A 264 -6.26 -17.02 -18.93
C ALA A 264 -6.01 -17.39 -17.47
N TYR A 265 -4.91 -16.89 -16.91
CA TYR A 265 -4.62 -17.08 -15.49
C TYR A 265 -5.56 -16.23 -14.64
N PRO A 266 -6.32 -16.79 -13.66
CA PRO A 266 -7.16 -16.02 -12.76
C PRO A 266 -6.37 -14.89 -12.07
N ASN A 267 -6.87 -13.65 -12.14
CA ASN A 267 -6.17 -12.42 -11.76
C ASN A 267 -4.82 -12.20 -12.49
N GLY A 268 -4.08 -13.24 -12.81
CA GLY A 268 -3.01 -13.33 -13.77
C GLY A 268 -1.76 -12.47 -13.55
N ARG A 269 -1.45 -12.05 -12.32
CA ARG A 269 -0.22 -11.31 -12.02
C ARG A 269 0.95 -12.29 -11.88
N PRO A 270 2.00 -12.21 -12.73
CA PRO A 270 3.17 -13.08 -12.62
C PRO A 270 3.84 -12.98 -11.24
N ASN A 271 4.27 -14.11 -10.68
CA ASN A 271 4.90 -14.26 -9.37
C ASN A 271 3.99 -13.99 -8.16
N GLN A 272 2.80 -13.44 -8.34
CA GLN A 272 1.83 -13.18 -7.29
C GLN A 272 0.66 -14.16 -7.33
N ASP A 273 -0.02 -14.27 -8.48
CA ASP A 273 -1.23 -15.09 -8.63
C ASP A 273 -0.90 -16.47 -9.23
N PHE A 274 0.21 -16.58 -9.95
CA PHE A 274 0.74 -17.81 -10.50
C PHE A 274 2.27 -17.76 -10.65
N HIS A 275 2.91 -18.92 -10.77
CA HIS A 275 4.36 -19.07 -10.95
C HIS A 275 4.69 -20.06 -12.07
N ARG A 276 5.99 -20.35 -12.30
CA ARG A 276 6.47 -21.16 -13.41
C ARG A 276 5.87 -22.58 -13.45
N ASP A 277 5.61 -23.20 -12.29
CA ASP A 277 5.05 -24.56 -12.26
C ASP A 277 3.62 -24.56 -12.83
N HIS A 278 2.83 -23.50 -12.60
CA HIS A 278 1.50 -23.34 -13.19
C HIS A 278 1.57 -23.17 -14.71
N VAL A 279 2.59 -22.47 -15.24
CA VAL A 279 2.84 -22.41 -16.69
C VAL A 279 3.14 -23.79 -17.26
N GLN A 280 3.90 -24.62 -16.53
CA GLN A 280 4.13 -26.01 -16.95
C GLN A 280 2.86 -26.87 -16.88
N MET A 281 1.98 -26.64 -15.89
CA MET A 281 0.67 -27.30 -15.81
C MET A 281 -0.23 -26.90 -16.99
N VAL A 282 -0.29 -25.62 -17.34
CA VAL A 282 -1.02 -25.11 -18.51
C VAL A 282 -0.47 -25.74 -19.80
N LYS A 283 0.86 -25.81 -19.96
CA LYS A 283 1.51 -26.49 -21.08
C LYS A 283 1.17 -27.98 -21.14
N ALA A 284 1.26 -28.67 -20.00
CA ALA A 284 0.96 -30.09 -19.88
C ALA A 284 -0.52 -30.41 -20.15
N ALA A 285 -1.43 -29.50 -19.87
CA ALA A 285 -2.85 -29.61 -20.22
C ALA A 285 -3.12 -29.37 -21.74
N GLY A 286 -2.09 -29.07 -22.53
CA GLY A 286 -2.18 -28.92 -23.99
C GLY A 286 -2.71 -27.56 -24.46
N TYR A 287 -2.58 -26.51 -23.65
CA TYR A 287 -2.80 -25.14 -24.13
C TYR A 287 -1.59 -24.63 -24.92
N HIS A 288 -1.85 -23.87 -25.98
CA HIS A 288 -0.83 -23.31 -26.85
C HIS A 288 -0.56 -21.84 -26.57
N THR A 289 -1.57 -21.15 -26.02
CA THR A 289 -1.51 -19.71 -25.71
C THR A 289 -2.08 -19.48 -24.32
N ALA A 290 -1.42 -18.65 -23.51
CA ALA A 290 -2.00 -18.20 -22.26
C ALA A 290 -1.71 -16.73 -22.00
N VAL A 291 -2.67 -16.07 -21.35
CA VAL A 291 -2.68 -14.62 -21.14
C VAL A 291 -2.62 -14.26 -19.66
N THR A 292 -1.91 -13.21 -19.36
CA THR A 292 -1.68 -12.69 -17.99
C THR A 292 -2.27 -11.29 -17.86
N THR A 293 -2.28 -10.73 -16.64
CA THR A 293 -2.61 -9.32 -16.41
C THR A 293 -1.35 -8.44 -16.20
N SER A 294 -0.19 -8.94 -16.60
CA SER A 294 1.04 -8.14 -16.66
C SER A 294 0.87 -7.04 -17.71
N ILE A 295 0.99 -5.78 -17.29
CA ILE A 295 0.93 -4.66 -18.25
C ILE A 295 2.16 -4.69 -19.14
N GLY A 296 1.94 -4.61 -20.45
CA GLY A 296 3.00 -4.57 -21.44
C GLY A 296 2.57 -5.11 -22.79
N VAL A 297 3.53 -5.24 -23.70
CA VAL A 297 3.31 -5.71 -25.07
C VAL A 297 4.06 -7.01 -25.31
N ALA A 298 3.44 -7.93 -26.04
CA ALA A 298 4.10 -9.16 -26.47
C ALA A 298 4.99 -8.91 -27.71
N SER A 299 6.13 -9.57 -27.76
CA SER A 299 7.09 -9.61 -28.87
C SER A 299 7.41 -11.04 -29.24
N ALA A 300 8.15 -11.25 -30.34
CA ALA A 300 8.59 -12.61 -30.75
C ALA A 300 9.36 -13.39 -29.66
N ALA A 301 9.99 -12.67 -28.72
CA ALA A 301 10.69 -13.26 -27.59
C ALA A 301 9.77 -13.61 -26.40
N THR A 302 8.50 -13.16 -26.41
CA THR A 302 7.55 -13.44 -25.32
C THR A 302 7.10 -14.89 -25.36
N ASP A 303 7.06 -15.54 -24.20
CA ASP A 303 6.50 -16.90 -24.07
C ASP A 303 5.00 -16.88 -24.42
N PRO A 304 4.51 -17.69 -25.37
CA PRO A 304 3.11 -17.72 -25.75
C PRO A 304 2.18 -18.13 -24.60
N LEU A 305 2.69 -18.78 -23.56
CA LEU A 305 1.93 -19.10 -22.36
C LEU A 305 1.98 -18.00 -21.28
N GLN A 306 2.45 -16.80 -21.64
CA GLN A 306 2.57 -15.66 -20.72
C GLN A 306 2.36 -14.31 -21.45
N LEU A 307 1.41 -14.23 -22.36
CA LEU A 307 1.15 -13.01 -23.11
C LEU A 307 0.59 -11.92 -22.21
N PRO A 308 1.19 -10.72 -22.20
CA PRO A 308 0.76 -9.62 -21.34
C PRO A 308 -0.51 -8.95 -21.88
N ARG A 309 -1.36 -8.48 -20.96
CA ARG A 309 -2.60 -7.74 -21.28
C ARG A 309 -2.67 -6.44 -20.54
N PHE A 310 -3.48 -5.49 -21.00
CA PHE A 310 -3.83 -4.29 -20.26
C PHE A 310 -5.28 -3.89 -20.51
N THR A 311 -5.88 -3.20 -19.53
CA THR A 311 -7.21 -2.64 -19.67
C THR A 311 -7.08 -1.17 -20.08
N PRO A 312 -7.67 -0.73 -21.19
CA PRO A 312 -7.67 0.68 -21.57
C PRO A 312 -8.69 1.47 -20.72
N TRP A 313 -8.27 2.65 -20.23
CA TRP A 313 -9.08 3.50 -19.33
C TRP A 313 -9.51 4.82 -19.95
N GLY A 314 -9.42 4.98 -21.25
CA GLY A 314 -9.69 6.24 -21.92
C GLY A 314 -11.17 6.46 -22.23
N LEU A 315 -11.63 7.73 -22.16
CA LEU A 315 -12.94 8.17 -22.63
C LEU A 315 -12.85 8.94 -23.95
N SER A 316 -11.66 9.38 -24.39
CA SER A 316 -11.43 10.06 -25.64
C SER A 316 -10.52 9.26 -26.56
N GLU A 317 -10.66 9.48 -27.89
CA GLU A 317 -9.84 8.83 -28.90
C GLU A 317 -8.35 9.04 -28.66
N GLU A 318 -7.93 10.27 -28.34
CA GLU A 318 -6.53 10.59 -28.06
C GLU A 318 -5.99 9.81 -26.87
N ARG A 319 -6.80 9.65 -25.82
CA ARG A 319 -6.38 8.97 -24.58
C ARG A 319 -6.25 7.46 -24.78
N ILE A 320 -7.17 6.85 -25.52
CA ILE A 320 -7.14 5.43 -25.88
C ILE A 320 -5.90 5.16 -26.75
N THR A 321 -5.68 5.97 -27.79
CA THR A 321 -4.52 5.83 -28.68
C THR A 321 -3.19 6.06 -27.96
N PHE A 322 -3.14 7.04 -27.05
CA PHE A 322 -1.97 7.26 -26.20
C PHE A 322 -1.68 6.05 -25.30
N GLN A 323 -2.70 5.43 -24.74
CA GLN A 323 -2.53 4.23 -23.91
C GLN A 323 -2.03 3.03 -24.73
N LEU A 324 -2.52 2.83 -25.94
CA LEU A 324 -1.99 1.84 -26.88
C LEU A 324 -0.50 2.09 -27.18
N ALA A 325 -0.13 3.33 -27.52
CA ALA A 325 1.26 3.72 -27.77
C ALA A 325 2.16 3.49 -26.54
N ARG A 326 1.69 3.89 -25.36
CA ARG A 326 2.40 3.65 -24.09
C ARG A 326 2.57 2.15 -23.81
N ASN A 327 1.53 1.34 -24.04
CA ASN A 327 1.62 -0.10 -23.87
C ASN A 327 2.68 -0.72 -24.77
N MET A 328 2.76 -0.26 -26.04
CA MET A 328 3.77 -0.74 -26.99
C MET A 328 5.23 -0.45 -26.57
N LEU A 329 5.43 0.48 -25.62
CA LEU A 329 6.74 0.80 -25.04
C LEU A 329 6.99 0.10 -23.70
N THR A 330 5.99 -0.55 -23.13
CA THR A 330 6.05 -1.19 -21.81
C THR A 330 6.48 -2.65 -21.95
N LYS A 331 7.51 -3.05 -21.20
CA LYS A 331 7.93 -4.45 -21.10
C LYS A 331 7.09 -5.17 -20.03
N PRO A 332 6.63 -6.40 -20.28
CA PRO A 332 5.88 -7.18 -19.28
C PRO A 332 6.76 -7.60 -18.11
N THR A 333 6.15 -7.85 -16.97
CA THR A 333 6.82 -8.41 -15.79
C THR A 333 7.24 -9.86 -16.08
N PRO A 334 8.53 -10.23 -15.98
CA PRO A 334 8.97 -11.59 -16.19
C PRO A 334 8.60 -12.49 -15.02
N LEU A 335 8.40 -13.80 -15.28
CA LEU A 335 8.40 -14.81 -14.24
C LEU A 335 9.82 -15.08 -13.75
N THR A 336 9.98 -15.09 -12.42
CA THR A 336 11.24 -15.49 -11.79
C THR A 336 11.43 -17.02 -11.87
N PRO A 337 12.68 -17.54 -11.95
CA PRO A 337 12.94 -18.97 -11.92
C PRO A 337 12.42 -19.62 -10.63
N SER A 338 11.71 -20.74 -10.72
CA SER A 338 11.30 -21.54 -9.55
C SER A 338 12.52 -22.24 -8.94
N ARG A 339 12.72 -22.12 -7.65
CA ARG A 339 13.82 -22.75 -6.88
C ARG A 339 13.62 -24.27 -6.65
N ARG A 340 12.50 -24.86 -7.08
CA ARG A 340 12.12 -26.25 -6.76
C ARG A 340 12.85 -27.35 -7.54
N THR A 341 13.55 -27.04 -8.63
CA THR A 341 14.23 -28.06 -9.48
C THR A 341 15.71 -28.28 -9.14
N ALA A 342 16.29 -27.51 -8.19
CA ALA A 342 17.69 -27.68 -7.77
C ALA A 342 17.90 -28.51 -6.48
N ALA A 343 16.82 -28.92 -5.80
CA ALA A 343 16.89 -29.61 -4.50
C ALA A 343 16.74 -31.15 -4.57
N ALA A 344 16.87 -31.77 -5.75
CA ALA A 344 16.72 -33.22 -5.88
C ALA A 344 18.04 -34.01 -5.90
N ASN A 345 19.21 -33.37 -5.72
CA ASN A 345 20.48 -34.08 -5.55
C ASN A 345 21.35 -33.39 -4.49
N GLY A 346 21.49 -34.00 -3.35
CA GLY A 346 22.49 -33.65 -2.33
C GLY A 346 21.89 -33.49 -0.93
N ALA A 347 22.01 -34.55 -0.15
CA ALA A 347 21.76 -34.54 1.28
C ALA A 347 22.90 -33.79 2.02
N ASP A 348 22.52 -33.25 3.18
CA ASP A 348 23.36 -32.70 4.26
C ASP A 348 24.04 -31.35 4.03
N ALA A 349 23.50 -30.31 4.71
CA ALA A 349 24.18 -29.52 5.75
C ALA A 349 23.42 -28.23 6.04
N ASP A 350 23.08 -28.05 7.30
CA ASP A 350 22.86 -26.83 8.07
C ASP A 350 21.88 -25.71 7.64
N ALA A 351 20.90 -25.58 8.49
CA ALA A 351 19.91 -24.51 8.57
C ALA A 351 20.53 -23.11 8.67
N HIS A 352 20.59 -22.40 7.53
CA HIS A 352 20.53 -20.92 7.46
C HIS A 352 20.08 -20.55 6.03
N ALA A 353 18.78 -20.62 5.77
CA ALA A 353 18.20 -20.11 4.52
C ALA A 353 18.25 -18.57 4.53
N GLY A 354 19.30 -18.00 3.95
CA GLY A 354 19.43 -16.57 3.70
C GLY A 354 18.29 -16.08 2.78
N THR A 355 17.60 -15.01 3.18
CA THR A 355 16.60 -14.32 2.35
C THR A 355 17.28 -13.74 1.11
N ASP A 356 16.64 -13.85 -0.06
CA ASP A 356 17.13 -13.26 -1.33
C ASP A 356 16.96 -11.73 -1.37
N LEU A 357 16.51 -11.14 -0.25
CA LEU A 357 16.32 -9.71 -0.08
C LEU A 357 17.67 -8.99 0.06
N ARG A 358 17.93 -8.03 -0.83
CA ARG A 358 19.04 -7.07 -0.74
C ARG A 358 18.45 -5.67 -0.85
N CYS A 359 18.09 -5.14 0.33
CA CYS A 359 17.43 -3.84 0.46
C CYS A 359 18.45 -2.71 0.68
N LEU A 360 18.30 -1.61 -0.04
CA LEU A 360 18.95 -0.35 0.26
C LEU A 360 17.94 0.60 0.91
N MET A 361 18.05 0.81 2.22
CA MET A 361 17.34 1.83 2.96
C MET A 361 18.01 3.18 2.74
N VAL A 362 17.29 4.19 2.30
CA VAL A 362 17.80 5.56 2.11
C VAL A 362 17.01 6.49 3.01
N ALA A 363 17.70 7.13 3.98
CA ALA A 363 17.10 8.07 4.91
C ALA A 363 18.05 9.24 5.19
N SER A 364 17.61 10.49 5.08
CA SER A 364 18.44 11.67 5.39
C SER A 364 18.59 11.86 6.90
N VAL A 365 17.65 11.34 7.69
CA VAL A 365 17.68 11.33 9.15
C VAL A 365 17.78 9.88 9.60
N PHE A 366 18.93 9.55 10.22
CA PHE A 366 19.21 8.22 10.74
C PHE A 366 20.04 8.35 12.03
N ALA A 367 19.97 7.36 12.90
CA ALA A 367 20.74 7.35 14.14
C ALA A 367 22.26 7.61 13.90
N PRO A 368 22.96 8.27 14.81
CA PRO A 368 22.56 8.67 16.17
C PRO A 368 21.82 10.02 16.26
N ILE A 369 21.18 10.50 15.19
CA ILE A 369 20.28 11.64 15.31
C ILE A 369 19.02 11.18 16.06
N HIS A 370 18.66 11.90 17.12
CA HIS A 370 17.43 11.66 17.85
C HIS A 370 16.22 12.16 17.05
N GLY A 371 15.23 11.29 16.80
CA GLY A 371 13.98 11.62 16.12
C GLY A 371 13.16 10.37 15.85
N GLY A 372 11.83 10.48 15.86
CA GLY A 372 10.92 9.32 15.74
C GLY A 372 11.20 8.43 14.55
N SER A 373 11.41 8.99 13.34
CA SER A 373 11.69 8.21 12.13
C SER A 373 13.08 7.56 12.15
N ALA A 374 14.10 8.23 12.70
CA ALA A 374 15.45 7.68 12.80
C ALA A 374 15.47 6.39 13.64
N VAL A 375 14.80 6.41 14.79
CA VAL A 375 14.65 5.26 15.69
C VAL A 375 13.89 4.12 15.00
N VAL A 376 12.82 4.44 14.26
CA VAL A 376 12.05 3.44 13.51
C VAL A 376 12.92 2.72 12.49
N TYR A 377 13.73 3.46 11.71
CA TYR A 377 14.58 2.87 10.68
C TYR A 377 15.73 2.04 11.29
N GLU A 378 16.36 2.55 12.34
CA GLU A 378 17.42 1.80 13.03
C GLU A 378 16.90 0.49 13.60
N ASN A 379 15.78 0.53 14.35
CA ASN A 379 15.16 -0.64 14.94
C ASN A 379 14.69 -1.64 13.87
N LEU A 380 14.13 -1.14 12.76
CA LEU A 380 13.78 -1.97 11.62
C LEU A 380 15.01 -2.70 11.06
N CYS A 381 16.08 -1.96 10.75
CA CYS A 381 17.29 -2.51 10.17
C CYS A 381 17.99 -3.52 11.09
N ARG A 382 18.00 -3.26 12.41
CA ARG A 382 18.62 -4.12 13.42
C ARG A 382 18.00 -5.51 13.49
N HIS A 383 16.70 -5.64 13.23
CA HIS A 383 15.96 -6.90 13.29
C HIS A 383 15.77 -7.56 11.91
N MET A 384 16.36 -7.00 10.86
CA MET A 384 16.36 -7.66 9.56
C MET A 384 17.42 -8.77 9.51
N PRO A 385 17.21 -9.82 8.68
CA PRO A 385 18.21 -10.88 8.53
C PRO A 385 19.59 -10.33 8.13
N PRO A 386 20.68 -10.89 8.64
CA PRO A 386 22.04 -10.46 8.29
C PRO A 386 22.26 -10.41 6.76
N GLY A 387 22.82 -9.31 6.27
CA GLY A 387 23.08 -9.11 4.84
C GLY A 387 21.89 -8.72 3.98
N SER A 388 20.65 -8.76 4.50
CA SER A 388 19.44 -8.42 3.74
C SER A 388 19.18 -6.92 3.59
N ILE A 389 19.79 -6.09 4.43
CA ILE A 389 19.59 -4.64 4.42
C ILE A 389 20.92 -3.89 4.55
N ARG A 390 21.00 -2.76 3.87
CA ARG A 390 22.09 -1.78 3.92
C ARG A 390 21.49 -0.39 3.99
N VAL A 391 22.11 0.52 4.70
CA VAL A 391 21.63 1.90 4.88
C VAL A 391 22.52 2.87 4.13
N LEU A 392 21.92 3.81 3.40
CA LEU A 392 22.58 5.00 2.86
C LEU A 392 22.02 6.24 3.57
N THR A 393 22.87 6.96 4.29
CA THR A 393 22.46 8.13 5.07
C THR A 393 23.48 9.27 5.05
N ALA A 394 23.17 10.38 5.73
CA ALA A 394 24.06 11.53 5.85
C ALA A 394 25.00 11.43 7.05
N SER A 395 26.19 12.04 6.95
CA SER A 395 27.11 12.25 8.09
C SER A 395 26.97 13.64 8.71
N THR A 396 26.25 14.55 8.05
CA THR A 396 26.05 15.95 8.44
C THR A 396 24.54 16.24 8.58
N ASN A 397 24.16 16.94 9.63
CA ASN A 397 22.79 17.36 9.82
C ASN A 397 22.43 18.48 8.83
N TYR A 398 21.38 18.29 8.03
CA TYR A 398 21.00 19.23 7.00
C TYR A 398 20.37 20.54 7.54
N HIS A 399 19.94 20.57 8.83
CA HIS A 399 19.45 21.79 9.49
C HIS A 399 20.59 22.61 10.07
N THR A 400 21.45 22.00 10.91
CA THR A 400 22.56 22.72 11.58
C THR A 400 23.80 22.83 10.72
N ARG A 401 23.97 21.96 9.71
CA ARG A 401 25.15 21.81 8.84
C ARG A 401 26.40 21.32 9.58
N GLU A 402 26.26 20.85 10.78
CA GLU A 402 27.32 20.28 11.58
C GLU A 402 27.39 18.77 11.38
N ASP A 403 28.58 18.21 11.54
CA ASP A 403 28.74 16.77 11.53
C ASP A 403 27.98 16.16 12.71
N ILE A 404 27.35 15.00 12.49
CA ILE A 404 26.59 14.27 13.49
C ILE A 404 27.59 13.68 14.49
N PRO A 405 27.54 14.08 15.79
CA PRO A 405 28.49 13.54 16.77
C PRO A 405 28.39 12.02 16.92
N GLY A 406 29.52 11.35 17.05
CA GLY A 406 29.59 9.90 17.39
C GLY A 406 29.07 8.94 16.30
N TRP A 407 28.83 9.38 15.07
CA TRP A 407 28.24 8.52 14.05
C TRP A 407 29.15 7.33 13.68
N ARG A 408 30.48 7.48 13.76
CA ARG A 408 31.41 6.38 13.39
C ARG A 408 31.35 5.23 14.41
N GLU A 409 31.36 5.59 15.69
CA GLU A 409 31.23 4.63 16.80
C GLU A 409 29.85 3.97 16.81
N HIS A 410 28.81 4.72 16.48
CA HIS A 410 27.46 4.22 16.34
C HIS A 410 27.37 3.19 15.20
N ASP A 411 27.86 3.53 14.00
CA ASP A 411 27.78 2.65 12.84
C ASP A 411 28.60 1.37 13.01
N ALA A 412 29.74 1.46 13.70
CA ALA A 412 30.61 0.30 14.01
C ALA A 412 29.92 -0.74 14.93
N ARG A 413 28.91 -0.34 15.69
CA ARG A 413 28.16 -1.22 16.60
C ARG A 413 26.94 -1.87 15.96
N GLN A 414 26.59 -1.47 14.74
CA GLN A 414 25.42 -2.03 14.07
C GLN A 414 25.68 -3.41 13.46
N ASN A 415 24.69 -4.26 13.45
CA ASN A 415 24.75 -5.58 12.81
C ASN A 415 24.38 -5.54 11.29
N PHE A 416 24.26 -4.34 10.73
CA PHE A 416 24.01 -4.07 9.31
C PHE A 416 24.94 -2.96 8.80
N PRO A 417 25.31 -2.96 7.50
CA PRO A 417 26.20 -1.96 6.94
C PRO A 417 25.54 -0.58 6.80
N VAL A 418 26.23 0.47 7.22
CA VAL A 418 25.82 1.87 7.05
C VAL A 418 26.84 2.61 6.18
N ASP A 419 26.38 3.10 5.04
CA ASP A 419 27.15 3.98 4.15
C ASP A 419 26.75 5.42 4.38
N ARG A 420 27.70 6.30 4.70
CA ARG A 420 27.42 7.72 4.87
C ARG A 420 28.05 8.58 3.78
N ILE A 421 27.30 9.60 3.39
CA ILE A 421 27.80 10.72 2.58
C ILE A 421 27.51 12.01 3.34
N ARG A 422 28.18 13.09 2.98
CA ARG A 422 28.06 14.35 3.72
C ARG A 422 26.59 14.80 3.84
N LEU A 423 25.86 14.87 2.74
CA LEU A 423 24.43 15.23 2.68
C LEU A 423 23.72 14.40 1.63
N LEU A 424 22.48 14.00 1.91
CA LEU A 424 21.55 13.36 0.96
C LEU A 424 20.62 14.36 0.28
N ARG A 425 20.45 15.53 0.86
CA ARG A 425 19.58 16.62 0.39
C ARG A 425 20.25 17.98 0.63
N PRO A 426 19.83 19.03 -0.11
CA PRO A 426 20.31 20.37 0.19
C PRO A 426 20.06 20.79 1.63
N ALA A 427 21.03 21.46 2.23
CA ALA A 427 20.88 22.00 3.56
C ALA A 427 19.80 23.08 3.61
N SER A 428 19.10 23.18 4.75
CA SER A 428 18.13 24.23 5.00
C SER A 428 18.81 25.60 4.94
N MET A 429 18.34 26.45 4.03
CA MET A 429 18.86 27.83 3.84
C MET A 429 17.67 28.78 3.74
N PRO A 430 17.84 30.04 4.13
CA PRO A 430 16.85 31.07 3.86
C PRO A 430 16.48 31.09 2.36
N PRO A 431 15.24 31.46 2.03
CA PRO A 431 14.81 31.59 0.66
C PRO A 431 15.75 32.56 -0.08
N PRO A 432 16.13 32.27 -1.35
CA PRO A 432 17.02 33.12 -2.09
C PRO A 432 16.37 34.48 -2.38
N ALA A 433 17.17 35.53 -2.38
CA ALA A 433 16.71 36.92 -2.55
C ALA A 433 16.04 37.17 -3.93
N ASN A 434 16.44 36.43 -4.98
CA ASN A 434 15.84 36.54 -6.31
C ASN A 434 15.99 35.25 -7.13
N LYS A 435 15.33 35.20 -8.30
CA LYS A 435 15.32 34.01 -9.18
C LYS A 435 16.71 33.66 -9.76
N LEU A 436 17.58 34.62 -9.97
CA LEU A 436 18.94 34.40 -10.49
C LEU A 436 19.82 33.71 -9.45
N VAL A 437 19.76 34.16 -8.20
CA VAL A 437 20.44 33.50 -7.06
C VAL A 437 19.91 32.08 -6.85
N SER A 438 18.59 31.89 -7.01
CA SER A 438 17.97 30.55 -6.93
C SER A 438 18.50 29.62 -8.04
N LEU A 439 18.58 30.11 -9.27
CA LEU A 439 19.10 29.36 -10.41
C LEU A 439 20.60 29.04 -10.24
N TRP A 440 21.39 30.04 -9.85
CA TRP A 440 22.82 29.85 -9.59
C TRP A 440 23.05 28.81 -8.48
N ARG A 441 22.33 28.89 -7.35
CA ARG A 441 22.39 27.91 -6.29
C ARG A 441 21.99 26.50 -6.77
N MET A 442 20.93 26.39 -7.56
CA MET A 442 20.50 25.13 -8.14
C MET A 442 21.59 24.49 -9.00
N LEU A 443 22.25 25.28 -9.84
CA LEU A 443 23.29 24.78 -10.76
C LEU A 443 24.59 24.44 -10.04
N THR A 444 25.01 25.24 -9.06
CA THR A 444 26.35 25.10 -8.42
C THR A 444 26.34 24.26 -7.16
N CYS A 445 25.20 24.13 -6.47
CA CYS A 445 25.10 23.39 -5.20
C CYS A 445 24.19 22.18 -5.30
N ASP A 446 22.93 22.37 -5.74
CA ASP A 446 21.91 21.33 -5.64
C ASP A 446 22.09 20.24 -6.69
N LEU A 447 22.31 20.58 -7.95
CA LEU A 447 22.54 19.60 -9.03
C LEU A 447 23.81 18.74 -8.81
N PRO A 448 24.98 19.30 -8.46
CA PRO A 448 26.15 18.49 -8.13
C PRO A 448 25.93 17.57 -6.93
N LEU A 449 25.19 18.03 -5.91
CA LEU A 449 24.84 17.19 -4.77
C LEU A 449 23.96 16.01 -5.21
N TYR A 450 22.89 16.26 -5.97
CA TYR A 450 22.02 15.20 -6.47
C TYR A 450 22.73 14.21 -7.38
N ALA A 451 23.65 14.69 -8.23
CA ALA A 451 24.48 13.82 -9.05
C ALA A 451 25.39 12.93 -8.21
N LYS A 452 26.03 13.47 -7.15
CA LYS A 452 26.87 12.72 -6.21
C LYS A 452 26.06 11.68 -5.43
N VAL A 453 24.87 12.03 -4.96
CA VAL A 453 23.96 11.12 -4.26
C VAL A 453 23.54 9.97 -5.18
N LEU A 454 23.12 10.28 -6.40
CA LEU A 454 22.73 9.27 -7.39
C LEU A 454 23.91 8.34 -7.75
N TYR A 455 25.10 8.91 -7.96
CA TYR A 455 26.30 8.12 -8.25
C TYR A 455 26.63 7.13 -7.13
N LYS A 456 26.64 7.60 -5.87
CA LYS A 456 26.91 6.72 -4.69
C LYS A 456 25.84 5.65 -4.55
N ALA A 457 24.58 6.00 -4.66
CA ALA A 457 23.47 5.04 -4.56
C ALA A 457 23.53 4.00 -5.71
N ALA A 458 23.78 4.44 -6.96
CA ALA A 458 23.96 3.55 -8.11
C ALA A 458 25.16 2.61 -7.96
N GLN A 459 26.26 3.10 -7.38
CA GLN A 459 27.43 2.27 -7.04
C GLN A 459 27.05 1.18 -6.02
N LEU A 460 26.30 1.52 -4.97
CA LEU A 460 25.86 0.54 -3.96
C LEU A 460 24.91 -0.49 -4.58
N VAL A 461 23.96 -0.05 -5.42
CA VAL A 461 23.03 -0.95 -6.12
C VAL A 461 23.79 -2.00 -6.94
N ARG A 462 24.79 -1.57 -7.73
CA ARG A 462 25.58 -2.48 -8.56
C ARG A 462 26.50 -3.39 -7.73
N LYS A 463 27.22 -2.82 -6.74
CA LYS A 463 28.21 -3.54 -5.96
C LYS A 463 27.61 -4.63 -5.08
N HIS A 464 26.39 -4.41 -4.60
CA HIS A 464 25.72 -5.29 -3.64
C HIS A 464 24.46 -5.94 -4.20
N ASP A 465 24.26 -5.89 -5.53
CA ASP A 465 23.11 -6.48 -6.25
C ASP A 465 21.75 -6.14 -5.61
N ILE A 466 21.57 -4.87 -5.20
CA ILE A 466 20.36 -4.40 -4.52
C ILE A 466 19.16 -4.64 -5.43
N ASN A 467 18.16 -5.37 -4.94
CA ASN A 467 16.93 -5.67 -5.66
C ASN A 467 15.71 -4.89 -5.15
N LEU A 468 15.85 -4.20 -4.00
CA LEU A 468 14.81 -3.37 -3.42
C LEU A 468 15.43 -2.08 -2.85
N VAL A 469 14.80 -0.94 -3.13
CA VAL A 469 15.14 0.36 -2.51
C VAL A 469 13.99 0.80 -1.63
N CYS A 470 14.26 1.10 -0.38
CA CYS A 470 13.30 1.67 0.57
C CYS A 470 13.67 3.12 0.86
N ILE A 471 12.77 4.05 0.55
CA ILE A 471 12.96 5.49 0.79
C ILE A 471 12.22 5.88 2.06
N GLY A 472 12.95 6.40 3.04
CA GLY A 472 12.42 6.85 4.32
C GLY A 472 11.79 8.25 4.30
N GLU A 473 11.89 9.00 3.20
CA GLU A 473 11.38 10.38 3.10
C GLU A 473 10.70 10.62 1.77
N LEU A 474 9.38 10.85 1.81
CA LEU A 474 8.55 10.99 0.61
C LEU A 474 9.02 12.12 -0.33
N VAL A 475 9.19 13.33 0.21
CA VAL A 475 9.39 14.52 -0.64
C VAL A 475 10.83 14.65 -1.13
N THR A 476 11.80 14.37 -0.28
CA THR A 476 13.22 14.65 -0.55
C THR A 476 13.98 13.46 -1.11
N GLY A 477 13.53 12.23 -0.84
CA GLY A 477 14.21 11.00 -1.23
C GLY A 477 13.60 10.28 -2.43
N SER A 478 12.29 10.46 -2.71
CA SER A 478 11.59 9.64 -3.72
C SER A 478 12.13 9.77 -5.14
N TRP A 479 12.66 10.92 -5.52
CA TRP A 479 13.29 11.10 -6.82
C TRP A 479 14.44 10.10 -7.05
N LEU A 480 15.23 9.83 -6.00
CA LEU A 480 16.35 8.89 -6.03
C LEU A 480 15.84 7.45 -6.20
N GLY A 481 14.86 7.05 -5.41
CA GLY A 481 14.24 5.73 -5.53
C GLY A 481 13.67 5.49 -6.93
N ILE A 482 12.99 6.49 -7.51
CA ILE A 482 12.45 6.41 -8.88
C ILE A 482 13.58 6.32 -9.93
N ALA A 483 14.66 7.08 -9.75
CA ALA A 483 15.82 7.03 -10.65
C ALA A 483 16.48 5.63 -10.61
N LEU A 484 16.72 5.08 -9.42
CA LEU A 484 17.31 3.75 -9.25
C LEU A 484 16.39 2.65 -9.80
N LYS A 485 15.07 2.73 -9.55
CA LYS A 485 14.08 1.81 -10.14
C LYS A 485 14.13 1.82 -11.67
N LYS A 486 14.23 3.00 -12.28
CA LYS A 486 14.32 3.13 -13.74
C LYS A 486 15.64 2.63 -14.31
N MET A 487 16.75 2.86 -13.61
CA MET A 487 18.10 2.50 -14.08
C MET A 487 18.43 1.02 -13.90
N PHE A 488 17.96 0.41 -12.83
CA PHE A 488 18.38 -0.94 -12.42
C PHE A 488 17.22 -1.95 -12.32
N GLY A 489 15.96 -1.51 -12.42
CA GLY A 489 14.80 -2.38 -12.32
C GLY A 489 14.50 -2.85 -10.89
N CYS A 490 15.16 -2.32 -9.87
CA CYS A 490 14.88 -2.66 -8.48
C CYS A 490 13.47 -2.21 -8.05
N LYS A 491 12.89 -2.91 -7.07
CA LYS A 491 11.60 -2.53 -6.49
C LYS A 491 11.75 -1.29 -5.62
N LEU A 492 10.69 -0.51 -5.51
CA LEU A 492 10.67 0.73 -4.74
C LEU A 492 9.60 0.67 -3.66
N ILE A 493 10.02 0.78 -2.39
CA ILE A 493 9.15 1.05 -1.25
C ILE A 493 9.36 2.50 -0.82
N ILE A 494 8.26 3.19 -0.50
CA ILE A 494 8.29 4.50 0.18
C ILE A 494 7.67 4.33 1.56
N TYR A 495 8.41 4.73 2.60
CA TYR A 495 7.95 4.69 3.99
C TYR A 495 7.39 6.07 4.37
N VAL A 496 6.14 6.13 4.87
CA VAL A 496 5.42 7.37 5.14
C VAL A 496 5.02 7.44 6.61
N HIS A 497 5.46 8.49 7.31
CA HIS A 497 5.22 8.68 8.74
C HIS A 497 4.03 9.60 9.08
N GLY A 498 3.43 10.27 8.11
CA GLY A 498 2.23 11.10 8.28
C GLY A 498 2.48 12.60 8.08
N GLU A 499 3.45 13.23 8.74
CA GLU A 499 3.74 14.67 8.60
C GLU A 499 3.88 15.12 7.13
N GLU A 500 4.49 14.28 6.30
CA GLU A 500 4.74 14.56 4.87
C GLU A 500 3.45 14.61 4.04
N ILE A 501 2.36 14.03 4.55
CA ILE A 501 1.06 13.95 3.87
C ILE A 501 0.10 15.00 4.42
N THR A 502 0.08 15.21 5.73
CA THR A 502 -0.91 16.02 6.44
C THR A 502 -0.62 17.52 6.39
N THR A 503 0.67 17.90 6.31
CA THR A 503 1.04 19.31 6.16
C THR A 503 0.49 19.88 4.85
N ARG A 504 -0.34 20.92 4.91
CA ARG A 504 -0.80 21.67 3.72
C ARG A 504 0.40 22.29 3.01
N THR A 505 0.75 21.75 1.87
CA THR A 505 1.68 22.39 0.92
C THR A 505 0.88 22.72 -0.32
N ASP A 506 0.38 23.93 -0.36
CA ASP A 506 -0.18 24.50 -1.58
C ASP A 506 0.96 24.71 -2.59
N GLY A 507 0.83 24.13 -3.79
CA GLY A 507 1.76 24.36 -4.89
C GLY A 507 2.35 23.10 -5.52
N ARG A 508 3.41 23.33 -6.35
CA ARG A 508 4.08 22.31 -7.16
C ARG A 508 4.60 21.08 -6.38
N LEU A 509 4.92 21.22 -5.11
CA LEU A 509 5.36 20.12 -4.25
C LEU A 509 4.22 19.16 -3.86
N GLY A 510 3.00 19.67 -3.62
CA GLY A 510 1.83 18.83 -3.35
C GLY A 510 1.49 17.92 -4.55
N GLN A 511 1.58 18.46 -5.78
CA GLN A 511 1.39 17.66 -7.00
C GLN A 511 2.47 16.58 -7.18
N LYS A 512 3.72 16.84 -6.79
CA LYS A 512 4.80 15.85 -6.84
C LYS A 512 4.63 14.71 -5.83
N ARG A 513 4.03 14.96 -4.66
CA ARG A 513 3.74 13.90 -3.66
C ARG A 513 2.95 12.74 -4.26
N LYS A 514 1.83 13.05 -4.91
CA LYS A 514 1.01 12.04 -5.59
C LYS A 514 1.82 11.28 -6.64
N GLN A 515 2.61 11.99 -7.46
CA GLN A 515 3.45 11.36 -8.49
C GLN A 515 4.49 10.41 -7.88
N PHE A 516 5.10 10.78 -6.75
CA PHE A 516 6.08 9.95 -6.05
C PHE A 516 5.42 8.69 -5.46
N LEU A 517 4.29 8.86 -4.78
CA LEU A 517 3.52 7.73 -4.23
C LEU A 517 3.07 6.76 -5.32
N MET A 518 2.56 7.28 -6.45
CA MET A 518 2.13 6.46 -7.59
C MET A 518 3.29 5.75 -8.31
N ALA A 519 4.53 6.16 -8.12
CA ALA A 519 5.72 5.52 -8.70
C ALA A 519 6.25 4.36 -7.85
N ALA A 520 5.86 4.27 -6.57
CA ALA A 520 6.25 3.20 -5.68
C ALA A 520 5.59 1.86 -6.06
N ASP A 521 6.29 0.75 -5.84
CA ASP A 521 5.71 -0.60 -5.95
C ASP A 521 4.90 -0.95 -4.70
N ARG A 522 5.32 -0.38 -3.54
CA ARG A 522 4.59 -0.42 -2.26
C ARG A 522 4.83 0.86 -1.48
N ILE A 523 3.86 1.21 -0.67
CA ILE A 523 3.94 2.31 0.28
C ILE A 523 3.68 1.71 1.67
N VAL A 524 4.63 1.88 2.57
CA VAL A 524 4.45 1.51 3.97
C VAL A 524 3.92 2.73 4.71
N SER A 525 2.80 2.60 5.37
CA SER A 525 2.17 3.62 6.20
C SER A 525 2.18 3.19 7.66
N VAL A 526 2.47 4.11 8.56
CA VAL A 526 2.55 3.83 10.00
C VAL A 526 1.19 3.86 10.71
N SER A 527 0.14 4.40 10.05
CA SER A 527 -1.21 4.48 10.63
C SER A 527 -2.29 4.44 9.54
N SER A 528 -3.51 4.00 9.91
CA SER A 528 -4.67 4.06 9.01
C SER A 528 -5.04 5.51 8.69
N PHE A 529 -4.86 6.43 9.66
CA PHE A 529 -5.00 7.87 9.43
C PHE A 529 -4.14 8.35 8.25
N THR A 530 -2.87 7.93 8.19
CA THR A 530 -1.97 8.25 7.07
C THR A 530 -2.41 7.57 5.77
N CYS A 531 -2.92 6.33 5.83
CA CYS A 531 -3.51 5.66 4.67
C CYS A 531 -4.72 6.42 4.13
N ASP A 532 -5.62 6.90 4.99
CA ASP A 532 -6.81 7.65 4.59
C ASP A 532 -6.44 8.99 3.94
N ALA A 533 -5.46 9.69 4.50
CA ALA A 533 -4.93 10.91 3.89
C ALA A 533 -4.33 10.66 2.49
N MET A 534 -3.62 9.54 2.29
CA MET A 534 -3.12 9.15 0.97
C MET A 534 -4.23 8.74 0.00
N ARG A 535 -5.30 8.08 0.48
CA ARG A 535 -6.49 7.78 -0.34
C ARG A 535 -7.17 9.06 -0.83
N THR A 536 -7.28 10.05 0.02
CA THR A 536 -7.82 11.39 -0.36
C THR A 536 -6.98 12.04 -1.47
N LEU A 537 -5.69 11.76 -1.53
CA LEU A 537 -4.81 12.17 -2.64
C LEU A 537 -4.98 11.29 -3.89
N GLY A 538 -5.82 10.23 -3.83
CA GLY A 538 -6.06 9.31 -4.93
C GLY A 538 -4.95 8.25 -5.10
N VAL A 539 -4.30 7.84 -4.01
CA VAL A 539 -3.36 6.71 -4.00
C VAL A 539 -4.16 5.41 -3.84
N PRO A 540 -3.95 4.41 -4.71
CA PRO A 540 -4.67 3.14 -4.63
C PRO A 540 -4.39 2.39 -3.33
N SER A 541 -5.44 1.84 -2.71
CA SER A 541 -5.32 1.09 -1.44
C SER A 541 -4.42 -0.15 -1.56
N GLU A 542 -4.43 -0.81 -2.71
CA GLU A 542 -3.59 -1.97 -3.00
C GLU A 542 -2.08 -1.67 -3.05
N SER A 543 -1.71 -0.41 -3.25
CA SER A 543 -0.30 0.00 -3.19
C SER A 543 0.20 0.26 -1.77
N MET A 544 -0.71 0.35 -0.80
CA MET A 544 -0.40 0.67 0.60
C MET A 544 -0.38 -0.58 1.48
N VAL A 545 0.52 -0.61 2.44
CA VAL A 545 0.57 -1.59 3.52
C VAL A 545 0.67 -0.86 4.85
N LEU A 546 -0.22 -1.18 5.77
CA LEU A 546 -0.17 -0.66 7.12
C LEU A 546 0.83 -1.47 7.95
N ILE A 547 1.91 -0.83 8.37
CA ILE A 547 2.90 -1.38 9.31
C ILE A 547 3.05 -0.36 10.43
N GLN A 548 2.36 -0.59 11.52
CA GLN A 548 2.42 0.29 12.69
C GLN A 548 3.84 0.29 13.29
N ASN A 549 4.25 1.42 13.83
CA ASN A 549 5.57 1.52 14.46
C ASN A 549 5.68 0.60 15.68
N GLY A 550 6.81 -0.09 15.77
CA GLY A 550 7.13 -0.97 16.88
C GLY A 550 7.89 -0.29 18.00
N VAL A 551 7.96 -0.96 19.14
CA VAL A 551 8.74 -0.57 20.31
C VAL A 551 9.77 -1.65 20.66
N ASP A 552 10.94 -1.21 21.07
CA ASP A 552 12.01 -2.10 21.60
C ASP A 552 11.63 -2.54 23.01
N ILE A 553 11.02 -3.73 23.11
CA ILE A 553 10.56 -4.31 24.38
C ILE A 553 11.68 -4.90 25.22
N ASP A 554 12.89 -5.02 24.68
CA ASP A 554 14.08 -5.46 25.39
C ASP A 554 14.78 -4.29 26.08
N TYR A 555 14.65 -3.10 25.49
CA TYR A 555 15.14 -1.84 26.06
C TYR A 555 14.09 -1.19 26.99
N PHE A 556 12.87 -0.95 26.50
CA PHE A 556 11.78 -0.40 27.29
C PHE A 556 11.12 -1.52 28.09
N THR A 557 11.54 -1.67 29.34
CA THR A 557 11.04 -2.73 30.24
C THR A 557 10.49 -2.15 31.54
N PRO A 558 9.55 -2.84 32.17
CA PRO A 558 9.14 -2.49 33.54
C PRO A 558 10.34 -2.45 34.50
N GLY A 559 10.28 -1.60 35.48
CA GLY A 559 11.34 -1.46 36.48
C GLY A 559 10.90 -0.57 37.64
N GLU A 560 11.73 -0.56 38.68
CA GLU A 560 11.51 0.27 39.87
C GLU A 560 11.78 1.76 39.59
N ARG A 561 11.21 2.59 40.42
CA ARG A 561 11.48 4.03 40.40
C ARG A 561 12.92 4.30 40.80
N ASP A 562 13.58 5.16 40.04
CA ASP A 562 14.94 5.57 40.32
C ASP A 562 14.99 6.51 41.54
N PRO A 563 15.65 6.12 42.66
CA PRO A 563 15.71 6.93 43.88
C PRO A 563 16.41 8.29 43.67
N GLU A 564 17.37 8.36 42.75
CA GLU A 564 18.07 9.60 42.41
C GLU A 564 17.11 10.61 41.76
N LEU A 565 16.28 10.15 40.81
CA LEU A 565 15.30 11.01 40.18
C LEU A 565 14.20 11.43 41.15
N VAL A 566 13.74 10.52 42.05
CA VAL A 566 12.81 10.83 43.11
C VAL A 566 13.36 11.92 44.02
N ALA A 567 14.61 11.82 44.45
CA ALA A 567 15.27 12.84 45.31
C ALA A 567 15.47 14.17 44.54
N ARG A 568 15.97 14.10 43.30
CA ARG A 568 16.25 15.27 42.44
C ARG A 568 15.05 16.18 42.25
N HIS A 569 13.86 15.59 42.11
CA HIS A 569 12.62 16.33 41.84
C HIS A 569 11.71 16.41 43.06
N GLY A 570 12.12 15.96 44.24
CA GLY A 570 11.30 16.03 45.46
C GLY A 570 9.98 15.28 45.37
N LEU A 571 10.02 14.02 44.82
CA LEU A 571 8.85 13.24 44.47
C LEU A 571 8.48 12.14 45.48
N GLN A 572 9.07 12.20 46.67
CA GLN A 572 8.78 11.22 47.74
C GLN A 572 7.29 11.21 48.06
N GLY A 573 6.67 10.02 47.96
CA GLY A 573 5.24 9.84 48.27
C GLY A 573 4.26 10.45 47.28
N LYS A 574 4.74 10.99 46.13
CA LYS A 574 3.86 11.61 45.10
C LYS A 574 3.45 10.60 44.03
N GLN A 575 2.25 10.83 43.49
CA GLN A 575 1.81 10.22 42.23
C GLN A 575 2.34 11.06 41.06
N ILE A 576 2.95 10.42 40.07
CA ILE A 576 3.72 11.11 39.04
C ILE A 576 3.02 10.95 37.68
N VAL A 577 2.61 12.05 37.09
CA VAL A 577 2.16 12.14 35.69
C VAL A 577 3.35 12.59 34.86
N LEU A 578 3.53 11.98 33.68
CA LEU A 578 4.68 12.26 32.82
C LEU A 578 4.23 12.54 31.38
N THR A 579 4.76 13.61 30.81
CA THR A 579 4.77 13.82 29.34
C THR A 579 6.20 13.78 28.84
N VAL A 580 6.41 13.13 27.67
CA VAL A 580 7.71 13.11 26.99
C VAL A 580 7.55 13.51 25.54
N GLY A 581 8.32 14.48 25.09
CA GLY A 581 8.38 14.81 23.66
C GLY A 581 8.77 16.26 23.40
N ARG A 582 8.88 16.59 22.10
CA ARG A 582 9.13 17.97 21.67
C ARG A 582 7.97 18.88 22.10
N LEU A 583 8.26 20.03 22.69
CA LEU A 583 7.24 20.96 23.17
C LEU A 583 6.67 21.78 22.00
N VAL A 584 5.69 21.19 21.30
CA VAL A 584 4.97 21.77 20.18
C VAL A 584 3.47 21.66 20.39
N ALA A 585 2.69 22.55 19.78
CA ALA A 585 1.26 22.74 20.06
C ALA A 585 0.41 21.47 19.88
N ARG A 586 0.71 20.65 18.85
CA ARG A 586 -0.05 19.41 18.60
C ARG A 586 0.07 18.35 19.71
N LYS A 587 1.10 18.42 20.57
CA LYS A 587 1.30 17.47 21.68
C LYS A 587 0.51 17.79 22.93
N GLY A 588 -0.10 18.99 23.02
CA GLY A 588 -1.10 19.34 24.01
C GLY A 588 -0.57 19.57 25.44
N ALA A 589 0.73 19.81 25.63
CA ALA A 589 1.30 20.06 26.96
C ALA A 589 0.66 21.27 27.67
N ASP A 590 0.24 22.30 26.92
CA ASP A 590 -0.50 23.46 27.41
C ASP A 590 -1.87 23.06 27.96
N MET A 591 -2.61 22.18 27.31
CA MET A 591 -3.90 21.68 27.80
C MET A 591 -3.72 20.76 29.02
N ALA A 592 -2.64 19.95 29.01
CA ALA A 592 -2.29 19.15 30.18
C ALA A 592 -1.98 20.00 31.40
N VAL A 593 -1.22 21.11 31.28
CA VAL A 593 -0.96 22.05 32.39
C VAL A 593 -2.28 22.65 32.93
N ARG A 594 -3.20 23.07 32.06
CA ARG A 594 -4.52 23.57 32.48
C ARG A 594 -5.34 22.50 33.19
N ALA A 595 -5.31 21.26 32.72
CA ALA A 595 -5.98 20.12 33.37
C ALA A 595 -5.38 19.88 34.78
N MET A 596 -4.05 19.95 34.89
CA MET A 596 -3.36 19.73 36.17
C MET A 596 -3.77 20.70 37.29
N LYS A 597 -4.24 21.91 36.98
CA LYS A 597 -4.83 22.81 37.96
C LYS A 597 -5.97 22.15 38.75
N GLN A 598 -6.87 21.49 38.05
CA GLN A 598 -8.02 20.80 38.66
C GLN A 598 -7.57 19.54 39.41
N VAL A 599 -6.66 18.77 38.78
CA VAL A 599 -6.15 17.51 39.37
C VAL A 599 -5.43 17.80 40.69
N VAL A 600 -4.52 18.77 40.72
CA VAL A 600 -3.75 19.14 41.94
C VAL A 600 -4.66 19.70 43.03
N ALA A 601 -5.69 20.48 42.67
CA ALA A 601 -6.67 20.97 43.64
C ALA A 601 -7.42 19.87 44.38
N ARG A 602 -7.71 18.75 43.70
CA ARG A 602 -8.40 17.57 44.25
C ARG A 602 -7.44 16.53 44.83
N ARG A 603 -6.22 16.47 44.31
CA ARG A 603 -5.16 15.50 44.67
C ARG A 603 -3.82 16.23 44.85
N PRO A 604 -3.56 16.85 46.00
CA PRO A 604 -2.32 17.65 46.24
C PRO A 604 -1.04 16.82 46.17
N GLY A 605 -1.14 15.47 46.27
CA GLY A 605 -0.02 14.53 46.12
C GLY A 605 0.39 14.23 44.68
N VAL A 606 -0.24 14.81 43.67
CA VAL A 606 0.14 14.59 42.25
C VAL A 606 1.21 15.57 41.81
N HIS A 607 2.18 15.10 41.09
CA HIS A 607 3.23 15.91 40.45
C HIS A 607 3.33 15.61 38.95
N TYR A 608 3.41 16.65 38.12
CA TYR A 608 3.50 16.51 36.66
C TYR A 608 4.90 16.87 36.17
N LEU A 609 5.54 15.93 35.52
CA LEU A 609 6.84 16.08 34.87
C LEU A 609 6.69 16.21 33.37
N ILE A 610 7.31 17.23 32.78
CA ILE A 610 7.34 17.45 31.33
C ILE A 610 8.79 17.33 30.86
N VAL A 611 9.10 16.24 30.17
CA VAL A 611 10.42 15.94 29.63
C VAL A 611 10.46 16.30 28.15
N GLY A 612 11.40 17.15 27.77
CA GLY A 612 11.60 17.61 26.41
C GLY A 612 11.83 19.11 26.33
N ASP A 613 12.02 19.59 25.10
CA ASP A 613 12.24 21.01 24.81
C ASP A 613 11.56 21.38 23.48
N GLY A 614 11.33 22.66 23.23
CA GLY A 614 10.71 23.15 22.01
C GLY A 614 10.20 24.58 22.11
N GLU A 615 9.59 25.02 21.03
CA GLU A 615 9.11 26.41 20.86
C GLU A 615 8.08 26.87 21.92
N LEU A 616 7.29 25.91 22.45
CA LEU A 616 6.28 26.21 23.48
C LEU A 616 6.85 26.37 24.89
N ARG A 617 8.13 26.12 25.15
CA ARG A 617 8.70 26.17 26.50
C ARG A 617 8.43 27.50 27.20
N PRO A 618 8.69 28.68 26.59
CA PRO A 618 8.45 29.98 27.27
C PRO A 618 6.96 30.22 27.55
N GLU A 619 6.06 29.68 26.74
CA GLU A 619 4.62 29.78 26.96
C GLU A 619 4.19 28.88 28.12
N LEU A 620 4.71 27.65 28.19
CA LEU A 620 4.43 26.73 29.29
C LEU A 620 4.94 27.25 30.63
N GLU A 621 6.12 27.89 30.69
CA GLU A 621 6.67 28.51 31.88
C GLU A 621 5.72 29.65 32.39
N ARG A 622 5.24 30.50 31.48
CA ARG A 622 4.26 31.53 31.81
C ARG A 622 2.92 30.94 32.25
N LEU A 623 2.46 29.90 31.61
CA LEU A 623 1.20 29.24 31.95
C LEU A 623 1.26 28.58 33.33
N ILE A 624 2.34 27.87 33.65
CA ILE A 624 2.56 27.23 34.96
C ILE A 624 2.51 28.28 36.08
N ALA A 625 3.17 29.42 35.90
CA ALA A 625 3.14 30.51 36.85
C ALA A 625 1.75 31.15 36.96
N ALA A 626 1.07 31.42 35.85
CA ALA A 626 -0.28 32.00 35.83
C ALA A 626 -1.33 31.11 36.52
N GLU A 627 -1.16 29.76 36.43
CA GLU A 627 -2.05 28.79 37.09
C GLU A 627 -1.61 28.43 38.52
N GLY A 628 -0.48 28.99 39.02
CA GLY A 628 0.04 28.76 40.39
C GLY A 628 0.54 27.31 40.59
N LEU A 629 1.12 26.71 39.56
CA LEU A 629 1.47 25.27 39.54
C LEU A 629 2.97 25.01 39.71
N GLU A 630 3.80 26.01 40.04
CA GLU A 630 5.27 25.89 40.12
C GLU A 630 5.75 24.78 41.06
N ARG A 631 4.95 24.45 42.11
CA ARG A 631 5.25 23.38 43.07
C ARG A 631 4.81 21.97 42.61
N SER A 632 3.97 21.91 41.56
CA SER A 632 3.30 20.69 41.14
C SER A 632 3.61 20.32 39.71
N VAL A 633 4.22 21.21 38.91
CA VAL A 633 4.62 20.96 37.53
C VAL A 633 6.10 21.30 37.34
N THR A 634 6.87 20.40 36.75
CA THR A 634 8.30 20.61 36.49
C THR A 634 8.61 20.44 35.03
N LEU A 635 9.20 21.45 34.37
CA LEU A 635 9.77 21.37 33.04
C LEU A 635 11.23 20.85 33.15
N VAL A 636 11.43 19.57 32.87
CA VAL A 636 12.71 18.87 33.06
C VAL A 636 13.74 19.30 31.99
N GLY A 637 13.28 19.61 30.78
CA GLY A 637 14.15 19.84 29.64
C GLY A 637 14.48 18.54 28.88
N LYS A 638 15.41 18.64 27.93
CA LYS A 638 15.87 17.50 27.11
C LYS A 638 16.72 16.55 27.96
N VAL A 639 16.45 15.24 27.82
CA VAL A 639 17.17 14.17 28.52
C VAL A 639 17.86 13.22 27.54
N SER A 640 18.78 12.40 28.01
CA SER A 640 19.37 11.28 27.23
C SER A 640 18.38 10.14 27.08
N ASP A 641 18.62 9.23 26.11
CA ASP A 641 17.78 8.02 25.94
C ASP A 641 17.82 7.11 27.18
N ALA A 642 18.99 7.03 27.84
CA ALA A 642 19.11 6.27 29.08
C ALA A 642 18.27 6.88 30.21
N ASP A 643 18.24 8.20 30.33
CA ASP A 643 17.37 8.89 31.30
C ASP A 643 15.91 8.79 30.91
N LEU A 644 15.58 8.77 29.62
CA LEU A 644 14.19 8.61 29.18
C LEU A 644 13.56 7.35 29.77
N LEU A 645 14.26 6.21 29.72
CA LEU A 645 13.79 4.97 30.35
C LEU A 645 13.59 5.11 31.86
N ARG A 646 14.51 5.81 32.56
CA ARG A 646 14.40 6.10 33.99
C ARG A 646 13.14 6.93 34.30
N TYR A 647 12.82 7.95 33.49
CA TYR A 647 11.61 8.77 33.64
C TYR A 647 10.34 7.97 33.34
N LEU A 648 10.33 7.12 32.32
CA LEU A 648 9.18 6.27 32.02
C LEU A 648 8.92 5.27 33.15
N ARG A 649 9.97 4.69 33.77
CA ARG A 649 9.81 3.82 34.95
C ARG A 649 9.34 4.59 36.19
N LEU A 650 9.71 5.87 36.31
CA LEU A 650 9.37 6.72 37.44
C LEU A 650 7.86 7.04 37.53
N CYS A 651 7.19 7.25 36.40
CA CYS A 651 5.80 7.72 36.39
C CYS A 651 4.78 6.63 36.79
N ASP A 652 3.60 7.08 37.25
CA ASP A 652 2.40 6.27 37.45
C ASP A 652 1.50 6.30 36.24
N LEU A 653 1.52 7.41 35.50
CA LEU A 653 0.67 7.68 34.35
C LEU A 653 1.45 8.48 33.29
N PHE A 654 1.39 8.03 32.05
CA PHE A 654 1.86 8.79 30.92
C PHE A 654 0.72 9.59 30.29
N LEU A 655 0.91 10.91 30.09
CA LEU A 655 -0.10 11.82 29.59
C LEU A 655 0.44 12.60 28.38
N MET A 656 -0.18 12.51 27.21
CA MET A 656 0.10 13.40 26.08
C MET A 656 -1.19 13.61 25.29
N PRO A 657 -1.99 14.66 25.62
CA PRO A 657 -3.29 14.91 25.00
C PRO A 657 -3.12 15.59 23.63
N ASN A 658 -2.70 14.82 22.65
CA ASN A 658 -2.49 15.30 21.28
C ASN A 658 -3.76 15.89 20.67
N ARG A 659 -3.58 16.87 19.78
CA ARG A 659 -4.67 17.49 19.01
C ARG A 659 -4.25 17.74 17.57
N THR A 660 -5.22 17.82 16.69
CA THR A 660 -5.01 18.27 15.31
C THR A 660 -5.14 19.79 15.29
N LEU A 661 -4.14 20.47 14.73
CA LEU A 661 -4.12 21.93 14.61
C LEU A 661 -4.95 22.40 13.39
N PRO A 662 -5.37 23.68 13.32
CA PRO A 662 -6.18 24.19 12.21
C PRO A 662 -5.52 24.10 10.83
N ASP A 663 -4.19 24.08 10.78
CA ASP A 663 -3.40 23.89 9.56
C ASP A 663 -3.27 22.41 9.12
N GLY A 664 -3.84 21.48 9.92
CA GLY A 664 -3.80 20.04 9.70
C GLY A 664 -2.59 19.33 10.33
N ASP A 665 -1.69 20.05 11.02
CA ASP A 665 -0.58 19.41 11.75
C ASP A 665 -1.14 18.52 12.88
N THR A 666 -0.72 17.27 12.91
CA THR A 666 -1.20 16.26 13.87
C THR A 666 -0.12 15.21 14.14
N GLU A 667 -0.31 14.39 15.17
CA GLU A 667 0.61 13.31 15.48
C GLU A 667 0.44 12.14 14.50
N GLY A 668 1.53 11.73 13.85
CA GLY A 668 1.51 10.63 12.87
C GLY A 668 1.28 9.26 13.50
N PHE A 669 1.80 9.02 14.72
CA PHE A 669 1.61 7.77 15.45
C PHE A 669 1.76 7.96 16.98
N GLY A 670 2.89 8.51 17.45
CA GLY A 670 3.16 8.67 18.89
C GLY A 670 3.87 7.48 19.52
N LEU A 671 5.10 7.16 19.06
CA LEU A 671 5.93 6.07 19.58
C LEU A 671 6.01 6.01 21.12
N VAL A 672 6.10 7.16 21.76
CA VAL A 672 6.27 7.26 23.22
C VAL A 672 5.13 6.63 24.01
N PHE A 673 3.92 6.50 23.45
CA PHE A 673 2.83 5.74 24.08
C PHE A 673 3.17 4.26 24.17
N ARG A 674 3.75 3.69 23.10
CA ARG A 674 4.20 2.29 23.09
C ARG A 674 5.40 2.07 24.01
N GLU A 675 6.30 3.06 24.13
CA GLU A 675 7.43 3.04 25.07
C GLU A 675 6.95 3.04 26.51
N ALA A 676 5.97 3.89 26.84
CA ALA A 676 5.33 3.90 28.16
C ALA A 676 4.58 2.59 28.45
N ASN A 677 3.82 2.07 27.49
CA ASN A 677 3.14 0.78 27.62
C ASN A 677 4.12 -0.38 27.81
N ALA A 678 5.27 -0.38 27.12
CA ALA A 678 6.32 -1.38 27.30
C ALA A 678 6.93 -1.33 28.71
N CYS A 679 7.01 -0.13 29.32
CA CYS A 679 7.37 0.05 30.74
C CYS A 679 6.21 -0.23 31.71
N ARG A 680 5.11 -0.86 31.22
CA ARG A 680 3.92 -1.19 32.01
C ARG A 680 3.27 0.05 32.66
N LYS A 681 3.18 1.14 31.90
CA LYS A 681 2.52 2.38 32.37
C LYS A 681 1.20 2.58 31.62
N PRO A 682 0.09 2.92 32.31
CA PRO A 682 -1.14 3.31 31.66
C PRO A 682 -0.92 4.65 30.94
N VAL A 683 -1.61 4.87 29.82
CA VAL A 683 -1.42 6.09 29.03
C VAL A 683 -2.72 6.85 28.81
N ILE A 684 -2.66 8.16 28.70
CA ILE A 684 -3.74 9.02 28.20
C ILE A 684 -3.25 9.72 26.94
N GLY A 685 -3.91 9.47 25.82
CA GLY A 685 -3.67 10.10 24.53
C GLY A 685 -4.81 11.01 24.10
N GLY A 686 -4.52 11.99 23.23
CA GLY A 686 -5.57 12.75 22.56
C GLY A 686 -6.14 11.98 21.36
N ARG A 687 -7.44 12.09 21.13
CA ARG A 687 -8.14 11.44 19.99
C ARG A 687 -7.84 12.22 18.69
N ALA A 688 -6.59 12.17 18.22
CA ALA A 688 -6.12 12.91 17.06
C ALA A 688 -5.07 12.11 16.25
N GLY A 689 -5.10 12.23 14.93
CA GLY A 689 -4.14 11.61 14.03
C GLY A 689 -3.98 10.11 14.24
N GLY A 690 -2.74 9.63 14.23
CA GLY A 690 -2.39 8.22 14.44
C GLY A 690 -2.34 7.77 15.90
N VAL A 691 -2.61 8.66 16.89
CA VAL A 691 -2.61 8.31 18.32
C VAL A 691 -3.68 7.27 18.64
N VAL A 692 -4.81 7.30 17.93
CA VAL A 692 -5.91 6.33 18.08
C VAL A 692 -5.52 4.88 17.76
N GLU A 693 -4.36 4.68 17.13
CA GLU A 693 -3.79 3.36 16.85
C GLU A 693 -2.65 3.00 17.82
N ALA A 694 -1.97 4.02 18.33
CA ALA A 694 -0.94 3.81 19.36
C ALA A 694 -1.55 3.46 20.72
N VAL A 695 -2.77 3.92 20.99
CA VAL A 695 -3.53 3.70 22.23
C VAL A 695 -4.85 3.01 21.90
N GLU A 696 -5.03 1.78 22.38
CA GLU A 696 -6.32 1.06 22.36
C GLU A 696 -7.17 1.55 23.56
N ASP A 697 -8.22 2.36 23.25
CA ASP A 697 -9.07 3.00 24.27
C ASP A 697 -9.75 1.97 25.19
N GLY A 698 -9.59 2.16 26.50
CA GLY A 698 -10.09 1.23 27.54
C GLY A 698 -9.28 -0.07 27.70
N VAL A 699 -8.26 -0.31 26.87
CA VAL A 699 -7.41 -1.51 26.91
C VAL A 699 -5.98 -1.19 27.30
N SER A 700 -5.30 -0.30 26.56
CA SER A 700 -3.91 0.10 26.84
C SER A 700 -3.78 1.48 27.45
N GLY A 701 -4.89 2.24 27.46
CA GLY A 701 -4.96 3.60 27.94
C GLY A 701 -6.34 4.18 27.72
N LEU A 702 -6.47 5.51 27.90
CA LEU A 702 -7.69 6.25 27.61
C LEU A 702 -7.43 7.29 26.50
N LEU A 703 -8.42 7.49 25.63
CA LEU A 703 -8.41 8.52 24.61
C LEU A 703 -9.38 9.65 24.97
N VAL A 704 -8.88 10.87 25.04
CA VAL A 704 -9.64 12.09 25.38
C VAL A 704 -9.64 13.09 24.24
N ASP A 705 -10.51 14.08 24.28
CA ASP A 705 -10.37 15.26 23.43
C ASP A 705 -9.21 16.12 23.98
N GLY A 706 -8.09 16.16 23.24
CA GLY A 706 -6.88 16.89 23.64
C GLY A 706 -7.04 18.42 23.71
N THR A 707 -8.20 18.96 23.33
CA THR A 707 -8.54 20.39 23.42
C THR A 707 -9.36 20.71 24.67
N GLN A 708 -9.77 19.70 25.47
CA GLN A 708 -10.68 19.84 26.60
C GLN A 708 -9.96 19.54 27.93
N PRO A 709 -9.46 20.52 28.67
CA PRO A 709 -8.78 20.32 29.96
C PRO A 709 -9.60 19.53 30.98
N ASP A 710 -10.92 19.70 30.99
CA ASP A 710 -11.82 19.00 31.93
C ASP A 710 -11.85 17.50 31.66
N GLN A 711 -11.90 17.05 30.38
CA GLN A 711 -11.83 15.64 30.03
C GLN A 711 -10.47 15.04 30.35
N ILE A 712 -9.39 15.79 30.12
CA ILE A 712 -8.03 15.38 30.48
C ILE A 712 -7.93 15.18 32.00
N ALA A 713 -8.40 16.16 32.81
CA ALA A 713 -8.38 16.06 34.25
C ALA A 713 -9.18 14.85 34.76
N ALA A 714 -10.40 14.68 34.26
CA ALA A 714 -11.26 13.53 34.63
C ALA A 714 -10.59 12.18 34.32
N ALA A 715 -9.92 12.04 33.16
CA ALA A 715 -9.21 10.82 32.81
C ALA A 715 -7.98 10.57 33.71
N VAL A 716 -7.22 11.60 34.05
CA VAL A 716 -6.10 11.51 35.00
C VAL A 716 -6.62 11.07 36.37
N GLU A 717 -7.66 11.71 36.91
CA GLU A 717 -8.26 11.39 38.21
C GLU A 717 -8.81 9.96 38.23
N ARG A 718 -9.43 9.52 37.14
CA ARG A 718 -9.97 8.15 36.99
C ARG A 718 -8.89 7.10 37.10
N ILE A 719 -7.77 7.26 36.39
CA ILE A 719 -6.67 6.28 36.43
C ILE A 719 -5.93 6.34 37.78
N LEU A 720 -5.62 7.54 38.29
CA LEU A 720 -4.90 7.67 39.55
C LEU A 720 -5.77 7.34 40.77
N GLY A 721 -7.09 7.36 40.62
CA GLY A 721 -8.05 7.05 41.67
C GLY A 721 -8.53 5.60 41.73
N ASP A 722 -8.30 4.84 40.67
CA ASP A 722 -8.72 3.45 40.55
C ASP A 722 -7.51 2.55 40.23
N PRO A 723 -6.89 1.93 41.28
CA PRO A 723 -5.75 1.04 41.07
C PRO A 723 -6.04 -0.17 40.18
N ALA A 724 -7.27 -0.68 40.21
CA ALA A 724 -7.67 -1.82 39.40
C ALA A 724 -7.71 -1.45 37.91
N LEU A 725 -8.28 -0.28 37.58
CA LEU A 725 -8.25 0.26 36.21
C LEU A 725 -6.82 0.56 35.76
N ALA A 726 -6.01 1.18 36.61
CA ALA A 726 -4.61 1.48 36.29
C ALA A 726 -3.82 0.20 35.97
N GLN A 727 -4.03 -0.85 36.77
CA GLN A 727 -3.41 -2.16 36.52
C GLN A 727 -3.92 -2.78 35.22
N GLN A 728 -5.23 -2.80 34.97
CA GLN A 728 -5.84 -3.34 33.75
C GLN A 728 -5.24 -2.65 32.50
N LEU A 729 -5.19 -1.33 32.48
CA LEU A 729 -4.65 -0.55 31.38
C LEU A 729 -3.14 -0.79 31.19
N SER A 730 -2.39 -0.96 32.27
CA SER A 730 -0.95 -1.25 32.24
C SER A 730 -0.66 -2.62 31.64
N GLU A 731 -1.42 -3.66 32.02
CA GLU A 731 -1.27 -5.01 31.48
C GLU A 731 -1.69 -5.06 30.01
N GLY A 732 -2.82 -4.44 29.66
CA GLY A 732 -3.28 -4.30 28.28
C GLY A 732 -2.26 -3.57 27.41
N GLY A 733 -1.66 -2.51 27.95
CA GLY A 733 -0.58 -1.75 27.30
C GLY A 733 0.67 -2.58 27.05
N LEU A 734 1.13 -3.34 28.05
CA LEU A 734 2.28 -4.24 27.90
C LEU A 734 2.01 -5.35 26.86
N ALA A 735 0.81 -5.91 26.87
CA ALA A 735 0.42 -6.90 25.86
C ALA A 735 0.41 -6.30 24.45
N LEU A 736 -0.07 -5.07 24.30
CA LEU A 736 -0.06 -4.33 23.04
C LEU A 736 1.38 -4.03 22.56
N ALA A 737 2.25 -3.59 23.46
CA ALA A 737 3.66 -3.35 23.16
C ALA A 737 4.37 -4.62 22.67
N ARG A 738 4.11 -5.79 23.30
CA ARG A 738 4.65 -7.08 22.87
C ARG A 738 4.16 -7.50 21.49
N ARG A 739 2.88 -7.30 21.16
CA ARG A 739 2.33 -7.58 19.81
C ARG A 739 2.98 -6.74 18.74
N HIS A 740 3.40 -5.53 19.08
CA HIS A 740 4.06 -4.58 18.17
C HIS A 740 5.54 -4.36 18.59
N SER A 741 6.24 -5.43 18.97
CA SER A 741 7.69 -5.33 19.19
C SER A 741 8.42 -4.99 17.88
N THR A 742 9.58 -4.37 17.98
CA THR A 742 10.42 -4.05 16.82
C THR A 742 10.72 -5.28 15.96
N ALA A 743 10.93 -6.44 16.58
CA ALA A 743 11.11 -7.72 15.89
C ALA A 743 9.86 -8.15 15.10
N ALA A 744 8.67 -8.00 15.67
CA ALA A 744 7.41 -8.32 14.99
C ALA A 744 7.17 -7.39 13.79
N VAL A 745 7.46 -6.10 13.93
CA VAL A 745 7.36 -5.09 12.87
C VAL A 745 8.38 -5.36 11.75
N ALA A 746 9.63 -5.67 12.09
CA ALA A 746 10.65 -6.04 11.11
C ALA A 746 10.27 -7.31 10.35
N SER A 747 9.69 -8.30 11.01
CA SER A 747 9.16 -9.51 10.36
C SER A 747 8.02 -9.19 9.39
N GLN A 748 7.12 -8.24 9.73
CA GLN A 748 6.05 -7.80 8.84
C GLN A 748 6.60 -7.04 7.62
N PHE A 749 7.61 -6.20 7.84
CA PHE A 749 8.31 -5.49 6.76
C PHE A 749 9.05 -6.47 5.84
N LEU A 750 9.77 -7.45 6.41
CA LEU A 750 10.47 -8.50 5.67
C LEU A 750 9.49 -9.26 4.76
N ARG A 751 8.38 -9.75 5.31
CA ARG A 751 7.33 -10.42 4.52
C ARG A 751 6.78 -9.52 3.40
N THR A 752 6.66 -8.21 3.64
CA THR A 752 6.23 -7.23 2.63
C THR A 752 7.25 -7.11 1.51
N CYS A 753 8.54 -7.06 1.85
CA CYS A 753 9.64 -7.03 0.88
C CYS A 753 9.70 -8.33 0.05
N GLU A 754 9.61 -9.48 0.71
CA GLU A 754 9.64 -10.80 0.09
C GLU A 754 8.46 -11.00 -0.87
N ARG A 755 7.24 -10.62 -0.47
CA ARG A 755 6.06 -10.63 -1.35
C ARG A 755 6.26 -9.72 -2.56
N LEU A 756 6.86 -8.56 -2.37
CA LEU A 756 7.12 -7.61 -3.46
C LEU A 756 8.17 -8.13 -4.44
N LEU A 757 9.13 -8.90 -3.96
CA LEU A 757 10.17 -9.54 -4.77
C LEU A 757 9.72 -10.89 -5.35
N GLY A 758 8.56 -11.40 -4.94
CA GLY A 758 8.08 -12.73 -5.32
C GLY A 758 8.83 -13.86 -4.62
N VAL A 759 9.51 -13.56 -3.52
CA VAL A 759 10.14 -14.56 -2.65
C VAL A 759 9.09 -14.99 -1.62
N ARG A 760 8.81 -16.31 -1.53
CA ARG A 760 7.88 -16.85 -0.52
C ARG A 760 8.56 -16.87 0.84
N GLY A 761 7.85 -16.30 1.85
CA GLY A 761 8.05 -16.68 3.23
C GLY A 761 7.24 -17.93 3.57
#